data_d04deb8c0e889bd10dca16d03393168b
#
_entry.id   d04deb8c0e889bd10dca16d03393168b
#
_cell.length_a   1.000
_cell.length_b   1.000
_cell.length_c   1.000
_cell.angle_alpha   90.00
_cell.angle_beta   90.00
_cell.angle_gamma   90.00
#
_symmetry.space_group_name_H-M   'P 1'
#
loop_
_entity.id
_entity.type
_entity.pdbx_description
1 polymer ?
#
loop_
_entity_poly.entity_id
_entity_poly.type
_entity_poly.pdbx_seq_one_letter_code
_entity_poly.pdbx_strand_id
1 'polypeptide(L)'
;MEMVLWKQGLWNSSSRRLLDVQDNAVSSEEDRLWTIVKANSLDFNAWTALIQETEKVAEDNVSKIRRVYDAFLAEFPLCYGYWKKYADHEARLATVDKIVEVYERAVLAVTYSVDIWLHYCTFAISTYEDPDTIRRLFERGLAYAGTDYLSYPLWDKYIEYEYSQQEWMNLAIIYTRILEHPIQQLDRYFNSFKELAASRPLSEIRTTEEAEAMLSANAVKNDQGLDDEGLPDGGDPSRNSASVSLTEAEELERYIGVREEMYKKAKEYDSRIHDFEAAIRRPYFHFRPLEDHQLSNWHNYLDFIEREADFNKVVKLYERCLIACANYSEFWIRYVLCMEANGSMELAINALARATQVFVKRQPEIHLFAARFKEHNGDIAGSRAEYRLIHSEIAPGLVEAVVKHANMEYRLGHPETAFSVYEEAIATEQGNDQSQMLPVLLVQYSRFLYLVAGNLEKAREVLSGSLERVPLSKPLLEGIIHLESIQSLPKRIDYLDALVEKFISPNLENSTAVSATEREDLSSIFLEFLDLFGDAQAIKKAENRHAKLFSHQKSTSESRKRGADDFLSSDKAKLARTYAGLSTVASPVQSIMGAYPNAQQQLVAGYGPQPQGWSQGVQTQAHQWNAGYAAQAGYAGYGTYGYPNPQPVASAPQQAAYGAYPSQTYTQPVPAFTPAPQTAAAPQAYYSGYY
;
A
#
# COMPACT_ATOMS: atom_id res chain seq x y z
N MET A 1 14.57 -6.85 22.20
CA MET A 1 13.73 -7.79 23.01
C MET A 1 12.35 -7.23 23.32
N GLU A 2 12.15 -5.92 23.31
CA GLU A 2 10.83 -5.28 23.50
C GLU A 2 9.91 -5.28 22.28
N MET A 3 10.43 -5.39 21.05
CA MET A 3 9.63 -5.53 19.83
C MET A 3 8.89 -6.87 19.69
N VAL A 4 9.21 -7.87 20.52
CA VAL A 4 8.55 -9.19 20.52
C VAL A 4 7.23 -9.17 21.31
N LEU A 5 7.02 -8.21 22.21
CA LEU A 5 5.80 -8.06 23.00
C LEU A 5 4.62 -7.48 22.20
N TRP A 6 4.85 -6.95 21.02
CA TRP A 6 3.80 -6.61 20.04
C TRP A 6 3.07 -7.86 19.51
N LYS A 7 3.69 -9.01 19.66
CA LYS A 7 3.25 -10.26 19.01
C LYS A 7 2.07 -10.97 19.62
N GLN A 8 1.61 -10.71 20.84
CA GLN A 8 0.65 -11.65 21.44
C GLN A 8 -0.37 -11.11 22.43
N GLY A 9 -0.39 -9.88 22.85
CA GLY A 9 -1.19 -9.59 24.04
C GLY A 9 -2.20 -8.45 24.01
N LEU A 10 -1.98 -7.42 23.21
CA LEU A 10 -2.76 -6.19 23.36
C LEU A 10 -3.96 -6.04 22.40
N TRP A 11 -3.98 -6.77 21.28
CA TRP A 11 -5.04 -6.60 20.27
C TRP A 11 -6.17 -7.63 20.33
N ASN A 12 -5.91 -8.86 20.80
CA ASN A 12 -6.90 -9.94 20.69
C ASN A 12 -7.69 -10.28 21.96
N SER A 13 -7.31 -9.79 23.13
CA SER A 13 -8.03 -10.15 24.37
C SER A 13 -8.68 -8.99 25.11
N SER A 14 -8.23 -7.76 24.92
CA SER A 14 -8.80 -6.61 25.62
C SER A 14 -10.05 -6.05 24.92
N SER A 15 -10.12 -6.06 23.62
CA SER A 15 -11.27 -5.50 22.89
C SER A 15 -12.54 -6.32 23.02
N ARG A 16 -12.45 -7.63 23.26
CA ARG A 16 -13.65 -8.48 23.49
C ARG A 16 -14.15 -8.49 24.94
N ARG A 17 -13.32 -8.14 25.93
CA ARG A 17 -13.72 -8.14 27.35
C ARG A 17 -14.13 -6.79 27.91
N LEU A 18 -13.88 -5.68 27.22
CA LEU A 18 -14.28 -4.34 27.66
C LEU A 18 -15.72 -3.96 27.26
N LEU A 19 -16.43 -4.84 26.57
CA LEU A 19 -17.79 -4.59 26.11
C LEU A 19 -18.90 -4.91 27.12
N ASP A 20 -18.57 -5.46 28.28
CA ASP A 20 -19.58 -6.02 29.24
C ASP A 20 -19.65 -5.33 30.62
N VAL A 21 -19.17 -4.09 30.76
CA VAL A 21 -19.39 -3.37 32.04
C VAL A 21 -20.37 -2.23 31.85
N GLN A 22 -21.48 -2.38 32.57
CA GLN A 22 -22.61 -1.47 32.70
C GLN A 22 -22.22 -0.02 32.96
N ASP A 23 -22.79 0.91 32.14
CA ASP A 23 -23.12 2.25 32.62
C ASP A 23 -24.48 2.68 32.07
N ASN A 24 -25.38 2.96 32.96
CA ASN A 24 -26.77 3.38 32.73
C ASN A 24 -26.81 4.84 32.27
N ALA A 25 -27.49 5.08 31.18
CA ALA A 25 -27.91 6.28 30.49
C ALA A 25 -27.15 6.53 29.16
N VAL A 26 -27.22 5.56 28.27
CA VAL A 26 -26.78 5.68 26.90
C VAL A 26 -27.92 6.25 26.07
N SER A 27 -27.65 7.23 25.21
CA SER A 27 -28.65 7.71 24.28
C SER A 27 -29.00 6.62 23.26
N SER A 28 -30.25 6.52 22.85
CA SER A 28 -30.67 5.53 21.85
C SER A 28 -29.90 5.64 20.54
N GLU A 29 -29.36 6.82 20.22
CA GLU A 29 -28.57 7.08 19.02
C GLU A 29 -27.13 6.54 19.16
N GLU A 30 -26.50 6.69 20.31
CA GLU A 30 -25.17 6.11 20.58
C GLU A 30 -25.21 4.56 20.45
N ASP A 31 -26.23 3.92 21.01
CA ASP A 31 -26.39 2.45 20.91
C ASP A 31 -26.64 1.99 19.46
N ARG A 32 -27.44 2.76 18.72
CA ARG A 32 -27.68 2.52 17.30
C ARG A 32 -26.36 2.58 16.50
N LEU A 33 -25.57 3.61 16.73
CA LEU A 33 -24.28 3.80 16.04
C LEU A 33 -23.29 2.69 16.45
N TRP A 34 -23.23 2.30 17.72
CA TRP A 34 -22.43 1.15 18.15
C TRP A 34 -22.84 -0.15 17.45
N THR A 35 -24.12 -0.35 17.22
CA THR A 35 -24.62 -1.54 16.50
C THR A 35 -24.15 -1.53 15.05
N ILE A 36 -24.19 -0.37 14.39
CA ILE A 36 -23.72 -0.22 12.99
C ILE A 36 -22.21 -0.51 12.89
N VAL A 37 -21.38 0.11 13.74
CA VAL A 37 -19.93 -0.09 13.68
C VAL A 37 -19.51 -1.51 14.08
N LYS A 38 -20.28 -2.19 14.95
CA LYS A 38 -20.06 -3.61 15.25
C LYS A 38 -20.41 -4.52 14.07
N ALA A 39 -21.46 -4.19 13.32
CA ALA A 39 -21.84 -4.92 12.11
C ALA A 39 -20.84 -4.71 10.97
N ASN A 40 -20.36 -3.48 10.81
CA ASN A 40 -19.34 -3.12 9.81
C ASN A 40 -18.28 -2.20 10.42
N SER A 41 -17.21 -2.78 10.93
CA SER A 41 -16.11 -2.01 11.55
C SER A 41 -15.31 -1.15 10.59
N LEU A 42 -15.51 -1.26 9.27
CA LEU A 42 -14.87 -0.43 8.26
C LEU A 42 -15.73 0.77 7.82
N ASP A 43 -16.93 0.93 8.38
CA ASP A 43 -17.76 2.09 8.10
C ASP A 43 -17.23 3.35 8.80
N PHE A 44 -16.36 4.06 8.11
CA PHE A 44 -15.73 5.28 8.62
C PHE A 44 -16.74 6.38 8.96
N ASN A 45 -17.84 6.48 8.21
CA ASN A 45 -18.86 7.50 8.45
C ASN A 45 -19.63 7.20 9.74
N ALA A 46 -19.97 5.94 9.98
CA ALA A 46 -20.62 5.52 11.23
C ALA A 46 -19.71 5.78 12.44
N TRP A 47 -18.40 5.52 12.32
CA TRP A 47 -17.43 5.85 13.36
C TRP A 47 -17.34 7.34 13.66
N THR A 48 -17.28 8.18 12.61
CA THR A 48 -17.22 9.62 12.79
C THR A 48 -18.48 10.18 13.44
N ALA A 49 -19.66 9.65 13.08
CA ALA A 49 -20.91 10.00 13.72
C ALA A 49 -20.94 9.58 15.20
N LEU A 50 -20.45 8.37 15.51
CA LEU A 50 -20.36 7.87 16.88
C LEU A 50 -19.43 8.73 17.76
N ILE A 51 -18.26 9.10 17.23
CA ILE A 51 -17.32 10.00 17.93
C ILE A 51 -17.99 11.34 18.20
N GLN A 52 -18.61 11.97 17.19
CA GLN A 52 -19.28 13.25 17.34
C GLN A 52 -20.42 13.20 18.36
N GLU A 53 -21.20 12.12 18.34
CA GLU A 53 -22.30 11.97 19.33
C GLU A 53 -21.76 11.77 20.73
N THR A 54 -20.72 10.94 20.90
CA THR A 54 -20.06 10.73 22.20
C THR A 54 -19.43 12.02 22.73
N GLU A 55 -18.77 12.82 21.88
CA GLU A 55 -18.20 14.11 22.25
C GLU A 55 -19.26 15.11 22.76
N LYS A 56 -20.46 15.10 22.17
CA LYS A 56 -21.57 15.98 22.59
C LYS A 56 -22.21 15.56 23.91
N VAL A 57 -22.46 14.24 24.04
CA VAL A 57 -23.27 13.71 25.17
C VAL A 57 -22.41 13.45 26.42
N ALA A 58 -21.13 13.18 26.22
CA ALA A 58 -20.22 12.76 27.29
C ALA A 58 -19.03 13.71 27.45
N GLU A 59 -19.24 15.02 27.31
CA GLU A 59 -18.15 16.03 27.35
C GLU A 59 -17.27 15.91 28.61
N ASP A 60 -17.86 15.55 29.75
CA ASP A 60 -17.15 15.35 31.02
C ASP A 60 -16.85 13.86 31.34
N ASN A 61 -17.23 12.92 30.47
CA ASN A 61 -17.06 11.49 30.72
C ASN A 61 -15.88 10.91 29.90
N VAL A 62 -14.68 11.04 30.46
CA VAL A 62 -13.44 10.54 29.83
C VAL A 62 -13.50 9.07 29.49
N SER A 63 -14.17 8.24 30.30
CA SER A 63 -14.22 6.79 30.05
C SER A 63 -14.98 6.42 28.80
N LYS A 64 -16.06 7.13 28.47
CA LYS A 64 -16.81 6.95 27.23
C LYS A 64 -15.99 7.42 26.02
N ILE A 65 -15.35 8.58 26.14
CA ILE A 65 -14.47 9.12 25.11
C ILE A 65 -13.33 8.13 24.80
N ARG A 66 -12.63 7.66 25.82
CA ARG A 66 -11.57 6.64 25.67
C ARG A 66 -12.07 5.39 24.94
N ARG A 67 -13.21 4.85 25.36
CA ARG A 67 -13.79 3.64 24.73
C ARG A 67 -14.02 3.80 23.24
N VAL A 68 -14.57 4.92 22.81
CA VAL A 68 -14.87 5.16 21.39
C VAL A 68 -13.58 5.40 20.59
N TYR A 69 -12.66 6.23 21.12
CA TYR A 69 -11.39 6.50 20.44
C TYR A 69 -10.50 5.27 20.37
N ASP A 70 -10.41 4.47 21.43
CA ASP A 70 -9.65 3.22 21.44
C ASP A 70 -10.19 2.22 20.41
N ALA A 71 -11.50 2.08 20.31
CA ALA A 71 -12.13 1.20 19.34
C ALA A 71 -11.96 1.71 17.88
N PHE A 72 -12.09 3.01 17.66
CA PHE A 72 -11.89 3.61 16.35
C PHE A 72 -10.44 3.50 15.88
N LEU A 73 -9.49 3.86 16.75
CA LEU A 73 -8.05 3.84 16.42
C LEU A 73 -7.48 2.42 16.33
N ALA A 74 -8.20 1.43 16.87
CA ALA A 74 -7.93 0.02 16.60
C ALA A 74 -8.21 -0.37 15.15
N GLU A 75 -9.25 0.18 14.53
CA GLU A 75 -9.60 -0.07 13.13
C GLU A 75 -8.84 0.85 12.16
N PHE A 76 -8.60 2.12 12.55
CA PHE A 76 -7.98 3.14 11.72
C PHE A 76 -6.76 3.80 12.40
N PRO A 77 -5.70 3.02 12.68
CA PRO A 77 -4.55 3.52 13.45
C PRO A 77 -3.78 4.65 12.78
N LEU A 78 -3.85 4.79 11.45
CA LEU A 78 -3.14 5.84 10.71
C LEU A 78 -3.86 7.21 10.71
N CYS A 79 -4.98 7.34 11.37
CA CYS A 79 -5.72 8.59 11.49
C CYS A 79 -5.08 9.53 12.52
N TYR A 80 -3.93 10.14 12.20
CA TYR A 80 -3.17 11.00 13.11
C TYR A 80 -4.01 12.12 13.74
N GLY A 81 -4.94 12.70 12.99
CA GLY A 81 -5.81 13.76 13.49
C GLY A 81 -6.74 13.31 14.62
N TYR A 82 -7.16 12.05 14.63
CA TYR A 82 -7.96 11.50 15.74
C TYR A 82 -7.10 11.16 16.96
N TRP A 83 -5.85 10.75 16.77
CA TRP A 83 -4.89 10.65 17.87
C TRP A 83 -4.69 11.99 18.56
N LYS A 84 -4.55 13.07 17.78
CA LYS A 84 -4.46 14.42 18.35
C LYS A 84 -5.72 14.80 19.12
N LYS A 85 -6.91 14.61 18.54
CA LYS A 85 -8.18 14.87 19.23
C LYS A 85 -8.28 14.09 20.54
N TYR A 86 -7.88 12.83 20.54
CA TYR A 86 -7.87 12.02 21.73
C TYR A 86 -6.95 12.61 22.81
N ALA A 87 -5.74 13.00 22.44
CA ALA A 87 -4.82 13.67 23.36
C ALA A 87 -5.38 15.01 23.86
N ASP A 88 -6.06 15.79 23.01
CA ASP A 88 -6.69 17.06 23.39
C ASP A 88 -7.84 16.83 24.42
N HIS A 89 -8.60 15.74 24.30
CA HIS A 89 -9.61 15.35 25.29
C HIS A 89 -8.96 14.93 26.63
N GLU A 90 -7.90 14.14 26.58
CA GLU A 90 -7.14 13.77 27.78
C GLU A 90 -6.54 15.01 28.45
N ALA A 91 -6.05 15.98 27.69
CA ALA A 91 -5.47 17.22 28.21
C ALA A 91 -6.49 18.09 28.99
N ARG A 92 -7.77 18.00 28.66
CA ARG A 92 -8.82 18.73 29.39
C ARG A 92 -9.27 18.04 30.67
N LEU A 93 -9.19 16.72 30.73
CA LEU A 93 -9.91 15.92 31.72
C LEU A 93 -9.02 14.97 32.54
N ALA A 94 -7.74 14.82 32.20
CA ALA A 94 -6.86 13.83 32.79
C ALA A 94 -5.47 14.36 33.18
N THR A 95 -4.60 13.45 33.61
CA THR A 95 -3.22 13.75 33.99
C THR A 95 -2.28 13.76 32.80
N VAL A 96 -1.13 14.44 32.93
CA VAL A 96 -0.08 14.46 31.91
C VAL A 96 0.34 13.07 31.47
N ASP A 97 0.43 12.10 32.39
CA ASP A 97 0.83 10.73 32.07
C ASP A 97 -0.14 10.06 31.06
N LYS A 98 -1.44 10.35 31.15
CA LYS A 98 -2.43 9.81 30.21
C LYS A 98 -2.33 10.43 28.83
N ILE A 99 -1.99 11.70 28.76
CA ILE A 99 -1.74 12.38 27.47
C ILE A 99 -0.51 11.76 26.81
N VAL A 100 0.55 11.55 27.58
CA VAL A 100 1.78 10.91 27.11
C VAL A 100 1.50 9.49 26.62
N GLU A 101 0.70 8.68 27.36
CA GLU A 101 0.30 7.36 26.93
C GLU A 101 -0.39 7.36 25.54
N VAL A 102 -1.29 8.31 25.31
CA VAL A 102 -1.96 8.46 24.01
C VAL A 102 -0.98 8.81 22.92
N TYR A 103 -0.07 9.77 23.16
CA TYR A 103 0.94 10.15 22.17
C TYR A 103 1.93 9.02 21.90
N GLU A 104 2.38 8.27 22.91
CA GLU A 104 3.25 7.10 22.71
C GLU A 104 2.59 6.04 21.83
N ARG A 105 1.31 5.76 22.05
CA ARG A 105 0.52 4.88 21.18
C ARG A 105 0.39 5.43 19.76
N ALA A 106 0.18 6.72 19.63
CA ALA A 106 0.04 7.39 18.34
C ALA A 106 1.32 7.30 17.51
N VAL A 107 2.48 7.58 18.09
CA VAL A 107 3.77 7.51 17.37
C VAL A 107 4.19 6.07 17.04
N LEU A 108 3.71 5.08 17.80
CA LEU A 108 3.87 3.67 17.44
C LEU A 108 2.97 3.27 16.27
N ALA A 109 1.76 3.83 16.20
CA ALA A 109 0.79 3.53 15.14
C ALA A 109 1.13 4.23 13.82
N VAL A 110 1.61 5.48 13.86
CA VAL A 110 1.88 6.34 12.69
C VAL A 110 3.32 6.86 12.75
N THR A 111 4.27 5.96 12.91
CA THR A 111 5.68 6.26 13.20
C THR A 111 6.34 7.22 12.21
N TYR A 112 5.98 7.16 10.93
CA TYR A 112 6.56 7.97 9.86
C TYR A 112 5.74 9.22 9.51
N SER A 113 4.72 9.59 10.29
CA SER A 113 3.97 10.82 10.08
C SER A 113 4.64 12.01 10.77
N VAL A 114 5.01 13.02 10.01
CA VAL A 114 5.54 14.30 10.50
C VAL A 114 4.56 14.96 11.48
N ASP A 115 3.25 14.94 11.15
CA ASP A 115 2.21 15.61 11.90
C ASP A 115 2.10 15.15 13.36
N ILE A 116 2.12 13.83 13.59
CA ILE A 116 1.94 13.31 14.96
C ILE A 116 3.18 13.63 15.82
N TRP A 117 4.36 13.55 15.24
CA TRP A 117 5.59 13.95 15.92
C TRP A 117 5.58 15.44 16.25
N LEU A 118 5.17 16.28 15.33
CA LEU A 118 5.01 17.70 15.52
C LEU A 118 4.02 18.00 16.66
N HIS A 119 2.88 17.35 16.72
CA HIS A 119 1.88 17.54 17.78
C HIS A 119 2.36 17.09 19.15
N TYR A 120 2.94 15.93 19.25
CA TYR A 120 3.44 15.46 20.53
C TYR A 120 4.55 16.34 21.03
N CYS A 121 5.39 16.80 20.14
CA CYS A 121 6.43 17.71 20.46
C CYS A 121 5.93 19.06 20.92
N THR A 122 4.91 19.67 20.47
CA THR A 122 4.42 20.92 21.03
C THR A 122 3.88 20.74 22.43
N PHE A 123 3.20 19.64 22.62
CA PHE A 123 2.77 19.29 23.95
C PHE A 123 3.96 19.21 24.92
N ALA A 124 5.07 18.60 24.52
CA ALA A 124 6.24 18.45 25.39
C ALA A 124 6.90 19.78 25.75
N ILE A 125 7.06 20.71 24.79
CA ILE A 125 7.59 22.06 25.06
C ILE A 125 6.73 22.82 26.07
N SER A 126 5.41 22.65 25.97
CA SER A 126 4.49 23.34 26.90
C SER A 126 4.41 22.68 28.29
N THR A 127 4.88 21.43 28.42
CA THR A 127 4.65 20.60 29.60
C THR A 127 5.91 20.30 30.38
N TYR A 128 7.05 20.08 29.69
CA TYR A 128 8.30 19.73 30.33
C TYR A 128 9.22 20.95 30.50
N GLU A 129 9.85 21.04 31.65
CA GLU A 129 10.86 22.07 31.95
C GLU A 129 12.27 21.62 31.59
N ASP A 130 12.51 20.29 31.47
CA ASP A 130 13.82 19.70 31.19
C ASP A 130 14.17 19.77 29.70
N PRO A 131 15.17 20.56 29.27
CA PRO A 131 15.56 20.71 27.88
C PRO A 131 16.06 19.38 27.26
N ASP A 132 16.71 18.52 28.03
CA ASP A 132 17.24 17.27 27.50
C ASP A 132 16.14 16.27 27.18
N THR A 133 15.08 16.23 27.96
CA THR A 133 13.89 15.44 27.66
C THR A 133 13.24 15.93 26.36
N ILE A 134 13.16 17.24 26.17
CA ILE A 134 12.63 17.88 24.98
C ILE A 134 13.51 17.54 23.78
N ARG A 135 14.83 17.68 23.86
CA ARG A 135 15.77 17.32 22.79
C ARG A 135 15.69 15.83 22.41
N ARG A 136 15.73 14.95 23.43
CA ARG A 136 15.58 13.52 23.19
C ARG A 136 14.32 13.17 22.42
N LEU A 137 13.24 13.90 22.61
CA LEU A 137 12.00 13.69 21.91
C LEU A 137 12.06 14.18 20.45
N PHE A 138 12.75 15.30 20.12
CA PHE A 138 13.00 15.72 18.74
C PHE A 138 13.84 14.69 18.00
N GLU A 139 14.92 14.26 18.59
CA GLU A 139 15.80 13.28 17.98
C GLU A 139 15.06 11.99 17.63
N ARG A 140 14.13 11.59 18.50
CA ARG A 140 13.27 10.44 18.23
C ARG A 140 12.34 10.66 17.04
N GLY A 141 11.70 11.78 16.93
CA GLY A 141 10.84 12.10 15.78
C GLY A 141 11.63 12.23 14.49
N LEU A 142 12.77 12.91 14.55
CA LEU A 142 13.63 13.13 13.39
C LEU A 142 14.28 11.84 12.86
N ALA A 143 14.54 10.87 13.72
CA ALA A 143 15.08 9.58 13.30
C ALA A 143 14.14 8.86 12.33
N TYR A 144 12.82 8.99 12.52
CA TYR A 144 11.81 8.41 11.63
C TYR A 144 11.35 9.36 10.54
N ALA A 145 10.92 10.55 10.91
CA ALA A 145 10.26 11.51 10.03
C ALA A 145 11.17 12.63 9.50
N GLY A 146 12.38 12.79 10.03
CA GLY A 146 13.27 13.92 9.70
C GLY A 146 13.79 13.93 8.26
N THR A 147 13.81 12.80 7.58
CA THR A 147 14.21 12.67 6.17
C THR A 147 13.03 12.70 5.20
N ASP A 148 11.79 12.86 5.69
CA ASP A 148 10.63 13.06 4.83
C ASP A 148 10.76 14.36 4.06
N TYR A 149 10.35 14.36 2.79
CA TYR A 149 10.38 15.55 1.93
C TYR A 149 9.63 16.73 2.55
N LEU A 150 8.55 16.46 3.28
CA LEU A 150 7.68 17.43 3.94
C LEU A 150 8.00 17.59 5.44
N SER A 151 9.17 17.19 5.90
CA SER A 151 9.55 17.25 7.32
C SER A 151 9.88 18.66 7.86
N TYR A 152 9.89 19.66 6.99
CA TYR A 152 10.24 21.05 7.34
C TYR A 152 9.50 21.59 8.58
N PRO A 153 8.21 21.29 8.88
CA PRO A 153 7.57 21.83 10.07
C PRO A 153 8.17 21.31 11.38
N LEU A 154 8.64 20.06 11.37
CA LEU A 154 9.28 19.45 12.53
C LEU A 154 10.67 20.08 12.76
N TRP A 155 11.43 20.28 11.68
CA TRP A 155 12.72 20.96 11.72
C TRP A 155 12.60 22.42 12.15
N ASP A 156 11.64 23.16 11.58
CA ASP A 156 11.40 24.57 11.93
C ASP A 156 11.16 24.73 13.43
N LYS A 157 10.43 23.82 13.98
CA LYS A 157 10.08 23.93 15.38
C LYS A 157 11.22 23.51 16.32
N TYR A 158 12.08 22.60 15.87
CA TYR A 158 13.30 22.32 16.61
C TYR A 158 14.26 23.50 16.56
N ILE A 159 14.39 24.13 15.40
CA ILE A 159 15.17 25.40 15.25
C ILE A 159 14.61 26.49 16.17
N GLU A 160 13.28 26.70 16.18
CA GLU A 160 12.63 27.70 17.05
C GLU A 160 12.93 27.41 18.53
N TYR A 161 12.88 26.14 18.93
CA TYR A 161 13.17 25.72 20.29
C TYR A 161 14.63 26.01 20.67
N GLU A 162 15.62 25.52 19.92
CA GLU A 162 17.05 25.74 20.23
C GLU A 162 17.44 27.20 20.13
N TYR A 163 16.81 27.98 19.23
CA TYR A 163 16.97 29.41 19.14
C TYR A 163 16.50 30.12 20.45
N SER A 164 15.37 29.67 21.01
CA SER A 164 14.86 30.19 22.28
C SER A 164 15.77 29.86 23.47
N GLN A 165 16.48 28.73 23.40
CA GLN A 165 17.47 28.33 24.41
C GLN A 165 18.85 28.97 24.20
N GLN A 166 19.06 29.70 23.09
CA GLN A 166 20.33 30.31 22.68
C GLN A 166 21.47 29.30 22.47
N GLU A 167 21.16 28.06 22.09
CA GLU A 167 22.10 26.97 21.85
C GLU A 167 22.57 26.97 20.38
N TRP A 168 23.53 27.89 20.11
CA TRP A 168 23.97 28.15 18.73
C TRP A 168 24.69 26.99 18.07
N MET A 169 25.43 26.20 18.85
CA MET A 169 26.09 24.99 18.36
C MET A 169 25.07 23.96 17.93
N ASN A 170 24.02 23.73 18.73
CA ASN A 170 22.95 22.79 18.37
C ASN A 170 22.22 23.26 17.12
N LEU A 171 21.96 24.54 16.96
CA LEU A 171 21.38 25.13 15.75
C LEU A 171 22.23 24.84 14.51
N ALA A 172 23.53 25.00 14.59
CA ALA A 172 24.46 24.73 13.49
C ALA A 172 24.46 23.23 13.10
N ILE A 173 24.39 22.34 14.10
CA ILE A 173 24.24 20.89 13.89
C ILE A 173 22.91 20.57 13.19
N ILE A 174 21.81 21.17 13.65
CA ILE A 174 20.49 20.99 13.06
C ILE A 174 20.49 21.43 11.60
N TYR A 175 20.99 22.63 11.29
CA TYR A 175 21.11 23.07 9.90
C TYR A 175 21.99 22.15 9.06
N THR A 176 23.11 21.68 9.59
CA THR A 176 23.99 20.74 8.88
C THR A 176 23.24 19.46 8.50
N ARG A 177 22.50 18.88 9.44
CA ARG A 177 21.67 17.66 9.19
C ARG A 177 20.57 17.90 8.17
N ILE A 178 19.93 19.06 8.19
CA ILE A 178 18.91 19.44 7.18
C ILE A 178 19.54 19.48 5.79
N LEU A 179 20.73 20.08 5.66
CA LEU A 179 21.43 20.24 4.38
C LEU A 179 21.96 18.92 3.78
N GLU A 180 21.96 17.83 4.53
CA GLU A 180 22.31 16.50 4.05
C GLU A 180 21.16 15.81 3.28
N HIS A 181 19.93 16.31 3.41
CA HIS A 181 18.73 15.65 2.92
C HIS A 181 17.93 16.51 1.93
N PRO A 182 17.28 15.90 0.92
CA PRO A 182 16.43 16.62 -0.05
C PRO A 182 15.07 16.97 0.57
N ILE A 183 15.05 17.96 1.45
CA ILE A 183 13.85 18.40 2.15
C ILE A 183 13.28 19.63 1.45
N GLN A 184 11.96 19.76 1.44
CA GLN A 184 11.31 20.97 0.92
C GLN A 184 11.85 22.22 1.61
N GLN A 185 12.02 23.33 0.87
CA GLN A 185 12.56 24.59 1.33
C GLN A 185 14.07 24.59 1.68
N LEU A 186 14.85 23.69 1.10
CA LEU A 186 16.28 23.55 1.38
C LEU A 186 17.05 24.87 1.19
N ASP A 187 16.69 25.68 0.18
CA ASP A 187 17.31 26.98 -0.10
C ASP A 187 17.14 27.97 1.08
N ARG A 188 15.99 27.95 1.73
CA ARG A 188 15.72 28.77 2.93
C ARG A 188 16.66 28.37 4.07
N TYR A 189 16.80 27.07 4.33
CA TYR A 189 17.66 26.58 5.42
C TYR A 189 19.13 26.92 5.19
N PHE A 190 19.61 26.80 3.95
CA PHE A 190 20.97 27.18 3.63
C PHE A 190 21.23 28.69 3.84
N ASN A 191 20.28 29.55 3.47
CA ASN A 191 20.37 30.99 3.72
C ASN A 191 20.31 31.29 5.21
N SER A 192 19.40 30.71 5.97
CA SER A 192 19.33 30.89 7.44
C SER A 192 20.59 30.40 8.15
N PHE A 193 21.20 29.29 7.66
CA PHE A 193 22.49 28.85 8.17
C PHE A 193 23.60 29.88 7.92
N LYS A 194 23.66 30.48 6.72
CA LYS A 194 24.65 31.55 6.43
C LYS A 194 24.46 32.78 7.30
N GLU A 195 23.21 33.17 7.56
CA GLU A 195 22.88 34.26 8.47
C GLU A 195 23.34 33.96 9.91
N LEU A 196 23.12 32.72 10.39
CA LEU A 196 23.61 32.27 11.69
C LEU A 196 25.13 32.36 11.75
N ALA A 197 25.84 31.82 10.75
CA ALA A 197 27.29 31.81 10.67
C ALA A 197 27.90 33.21 10.55
N ALA A 198 27.21 34.17 9.92
CA ALA A 198 27.63 35.55 9.82
C ALA A 198 27.37 36.36 11.12
N SER A 199 26.40 35.95 11.94
CA SER A 199 25.97 36.66 13.13
C SER A 199 26.68 36.22 14.42
N ARG A 200 27.37 35.09 14.40
CA ARG A 200 28.00 34.48 15.58
C ARG A 200 29.45 34.10 15.31
N PRO A 201 30.34 34.23 16.34
CA PRO A 201 31.71 33.77 16.22
C PRO A 201 31.75 32.25 15.97
N LEU A 202 32.74 31.78 15.22
CA LEU A 202 32.88 30.39 14.85
C LEU A 202 33.03 29.45 16.07
N SER A 203 33.60 29.97 17.16
CA SER A 203 33.74 29.22 18.43
C SER A 203 32.43 28.85 19.10
N GLU A 204 31.32 29.58 18.83
CA GLU A 204 30.00 29.30 19.41
C GLU A 204 29.17 28.32 18.55
N ILE A 205 29.48 28.17 17.27
CA ILE A 205 28.70 27.39 16.32
C ILE A 205 29.38 26.08 15.89
N ARG A 206 30.66 25.91 16.18
CA ARG A 206 31.47 24.74 15.80
C ARG A 206 31.56 23.73 16.96
N THR A 207 31.49 22.45 16.63
CA THR A 207 31.71 21.39 17.61
C THR A 207 33.20 21.22 17.94
N THR A 208 33.51 20.63 19.09
CA THR A 208 34.88 20.30 19.48
C THR A 208 35.57 19.37 18.51
N GLU A 209 34.82 18.38 17.97
CA GLU A 209 35.32 17.41 16.98
C GLU A 209 35.69 18.10 15.64
N GLU A 210 34.86 19.06 15.21
CA GLU A 210 35.13 19.86 14.00
C GLU A 210 36.36 20.76 14.20
N ALA A 211 36.54 21.29 15.40
CA ALA A 211 37.70 22.09 15.75
C ALA A 211 39.00 21.25 15.69
N GLU A 212 38.99 20.07 16.28
CA GLU A 212 40.11 19.12 16.26
C GLU A 212 40.43 18.63 14.85
N ALA A 213 39.39 18.30 14.07
CA ALA A 213 39.56 17.86 12.67
C ALA A 213 40.19 18.98 11.79
N MET A 214 39.85 20.24 12.03
CA MET A 214 40.48 21.35 11.33
C MET A 214 41.94 21.57 11.74
N LEU A 215 42.25 21.41 13.02
CA LEU A 215 43.62 21.50 13.53
C LEU A 215 44.50 20.39 12.93
N SER A 216 43.99 19.15 12.88
CA SER A 216 44.72 18.02 12.29
C SER A 216 44.93 18.19 10.78
N ALA A 217 43.91 18.67 10.06
CA ALA A 217 43.99 18.95 8.62
C ALA A 217 45.03 20.05 8.29
N ASN A 218 45.16 21.06 9.16
CA ASN A 218 46.16 22.11 9.01
C ASN A 218 47.58 21.59 9.33
N ALA A 219 47.73 20.67 10.28
CA ALA A 219 48.98 20.02 10.57
C ALA A 219 49.55 19.17 9.42
N VAL A 220 48.67 18.42 8.76
CA VAL A 220 49.02 17.58 7.59
C VAL A 220 49.47 18.42 6.38
N LYS A 221 48.90 19.59 6.17
CA LYS A 221 49.31 20.51 5.07
C LYS A 221 50.66 21.12 5.29
N ASN A 222 51.08 21.34 6.55
CA ASN A 222 52.38 21.88 6.88
C ASN A 222 53.49 20.81 6.70
N ASP A 223 53.17 19.52 6.77
CA ASP A 223 54.15 18.44 6.61
C ASP A 223 54.44 18.07 5.14
N GLN A 224 53.57 18.42 4.21
CA GLN A 224 53.73 18.19 2.78
C GLN A 224 54.47 19.29 2.00
N GLY A 225 54.97 20.31 2.70
CA GLY A 225 55.65 21.48 2.11
C GLY A 225 57.18 21.46 2.23
N LEU A 226 57.80 20.37 2.62
CA LEU A 226 59.25 20.26 2.83
C LEU A 226 59.92 19.22 1.96
N ASP A 227 59.80 19.32 0.64
CA ASP A 227 60.71 18.69 -0.32
C ASP A 227 61.03 19.71 -1.43
N ASP A 228 62.02 20.60 -1.14
CA ASP A 228 62.84 21.20 -2.18
C ASP A 228 64.26 21.44 -1.66
N GLU A 229 65.21 20.87 -2.41
CA GLU A 229 66.62 20.87 -2.12
C GLU A 229 67.24 22.24 -2.26
N GLY A 230 68.16 22.60 -1.31
CA GLY A 230 69.03 23.75 -1.54
C GLY A 230 69.89 24.13 -0.34
N LEU A 231 71.16 23.79 -0.39
CA LEU A 231 72.30 23.97 0.45
C LEU A 231 72.52 25.35 1.12
N PRO A 232 73.49 25.45 2.03
CA PRO A 232 73.39 26.25 3.27
C PRO A 232 74.19 27.55 3.21
N ASP A 233 73.79 28.51 3.90
CA ASP A 233 74.71 29.40 4.62
C ASP A 233 74.08 30.23 5.74
N GLY A 234 74.87 30.48 6.76
CA GLY A 234 74.57 30.86 8.05
C GLY A 234 73.80 32.13 8.30
N GLY A 235 73.17 32.16 9.46
CA GLY A 235 72.75 33.39 10.05
C GLY A 235 71.44 33.38 10.83
N ASP A 236 71.57 33.42 12.17
CA ASP A 236 70.61 33.91 13.15
C ASP A 236 69.43 33.03 13.59
N PRO A 237 69.42 32.54 14.82
CA PRO A 237 68.31 31.79 15.39
C PRO A 237 67.29 32.71 16.02
N SER A 238 66.53 33.42 15.18
CA SER A 238 65.43 34.27 15.64
C SER A 238 64.43 34.57 14.56
N ARG A 239 63.90 33.51 13.91
CA ARG A 239 62.66 33.65 13.15
C ARG A 239 61.71 32.59 13.64
N ASN A 240 60.79 33.08 14.48
CA ASN A 240 59.55 32.39 14.78
C ASN A 240 59.01 31.73 13.52
N SER A 241 58.86 30.43 13.56
CA SER A 241 57.98 29.72 12.64
C SER A 241 56.58 30.22 12.91
N ALA A 242 56.18 31.28 12.22
CA ALA A 242 54.80 31.67 12.12
C ALA A 242 54.10 30.56 11.33
N SER A 243 53.54 29.61 12.06
CA SER A 243 52.46 28.77 11.50
C SER A 243 51.47 29.74 10.90
N VAL A 244 51.24 29.65 9.59
CA VAL A 244 50.22 30.44 8.91
C VAL A 244 48.91 29.90 9.44
N SER A 245 48.47 30.42 10.58
CA SER A 245 47.10 30.25 11.05
C SER A 245 46.18 30.93 10.05
N LEU A 246 45.25 30.18 9.50
CA LEU A 246 44.20 30.70 8.66
C LEU A 246 43.53 31.88 9.42
N THR A 247 43.20 32.92 8.71
CA THR A 247 42.41 34.00 9.30
C THR A 247 41.04 33.49 9.68
N GLU A 248 40.42 34.05 10.71
CA GLU A 248 39.08 33.66 11.16
C GLU A 248 38.04 33.71 10.00
N ALA A 249 38.22 34.62 9.08
CA ALA A 249 37.39 34.73 7.87
C ALA A 249 37.57 33.54 6.93
N GLU A 250 38.80 33.05 6.73
CA GLU A 250 39.09 31.88 5.88
C GLU A 250 38.61 30.59 6.54
N GLU A 251 38.67 30.47 7.86
CA GLU A 251 38.08 29.36 8.61
C GLU A 251 36.55 29.32 8.47
N LEU A 252 35.90 30.49 8.58
CA LEU A 252 34.45 30.62 8.41
C LEU A 252 34.03 30.28 6.97
N GLU A 253 34.75 30.76 5.96
CA GLU A 253 34.47 30.45 4.55
C GLU A 253 34.59 28.95 4.29
N ARG A 254 35.62 28.30 4.84
CA ARG A 254 35.75 26.84 4.77
C ARG A 254 34.61 26.12 5.47
N TYR A 255 34.20 26.57 6.65
CA TYR A 255 33.11 26.00 7.42
C TYR A 255 31.78 26.09 6.67
N ILE A 256 31.50 27.22 6.03
CA ILE A 256 30.34 27.40 5.15
C ILE A 256 30.48 26.54 3.88
N GLY A 257 31.66 26.46 3.27
CA GLY A 257 31.92 25.72 2.05
C GLY A 257 31.61 24.22 2.16
N VAL A 258 31.90 23.61 3.29
CA VAL A 258 31.54 22.18 3.55
C VAL A 258 30.02 21.99 3.51
N ARG A 259 29.27 22.88 4.15
CA ARG A 259 27.78 22.82 4.16
C ARG A 259 27.18 23.18 2.80
N GLU A 260 27.85 24.03 2.02
CA GLU A 260 27.44 24.32 0.65
C GLU A 260 27.58 23.10 -0.26
N GLU A 261 28.61 22.27 -0.08
CA GLU A 261 28.73 21.02 -0.82
C GLU A 261 27.64 20.00 -0.43
N MET A 262 27.29 19.91 0.86
CA MET A 262 26.15 19.08 1.32
C MET A 262 24.85 19.56 0.69
N TYR A 263 24.60 20.87 0.76
CA TYR A 263 23.44 21.51 0.13
C TYR A 263 23.35 21.22 -1.39
N LYS A 264 24.47 21.36 -2.12
CA LYS A 264 24.49 21.09 -3.57
C LYS A 264 24.13 19.65 -3.89
N LYS A 265 24.67 18.67 -3.13
CA LYS A 265 24.34 17.25 -3.27
C LYS A 265 22.86 16.95 -2.96
N ALA A 266 22.36 17.52 -1.87
CA ALA A 266 20.95 17.37 -1.51
C ALA A 266 20.03 18.01 -2.55
N LYS A 267 20.41 19.17 -3.12
CA LYS A 267 19.67 19.88 -4.17
C LYS A 267 19.67 19.13 -5.50
N GLU A 268 20.78 18.50 -5.87
CA GLU A 268 20.85 17.62 -7.01
C GLU A 268 19.90 16.42 -6.84
N TYR A 269 19.88 15.82 -5.65
CA TYR A 269 18.96 14.73 -5.35
C TYR A 269 17.49 15.19 -5.33
N ASP A 270 17.21 16.36 -4.75
CA ASP A 270 15.89 17.00 -4.79
C ASP A 270 15.35 17.11 -6.21
N SER A 271 16.19 17.56 -7.16
CA SER A 271 15.80 17.67 -8.57
C SER A 271 15.38 16.35 -9.21
N ARG A 272 15.89 15.22 -8.72
CA ARG A 272 15.56 13.86 -9.23
C ARG A 272 14.25 13.33 -8.67
N ILE A 273 13.88 13.74 -7.47
CA ILE A 273 12.65 13.25 -6.79
C ILE A 273 11.50 14.24 -6.86
N HIS A 274 11.76 15.49 -7.22
CA HIS A 274 10.80 16.59 -7.19
C HIS A 274 9.47 16.27 -7.90
N ASP A 275 9.53 15.66 -9.08
CA ASP A 275 8.33 15.36 -9.87
C ASP A 275 7.43 14.32 -9.16
N PHE A 276 8.04 13.30 -8.51
CA PHE A 276 7.30 12.33 -7.71
C PHE A 276 6.64 12.98 -6.52
N GLU A 277 7.38 13.84 -5.79
CA GLU A 277 6.88 14.54 -4.61
C GLU A 277 5.79 15.54 -4.94
N ALA A 278 5.95 16.30 -6.02
CA ALA A 278 4.95 17.25 -6.49
C ALA A 278 3.63 16.57 -6.93
N ALA A 279 3.70 15.33 -7.40
CA ALA A 279 2.52 14.54 -7.78
C ALA A 279 1.78 13.94 -6.58
N ILE A 280 2.38 13.86 -5.39
CA ILE A 280 1.73 13.36 -4.19
C ILE A 280 0.81 14.46 -3.62
N ARG A 281 -0.49 14.34 -3.86
CA ARG A 281 -1.50 15.29 -3.37
C ARG A 281 -2.03 14.94 -1.99
N ARG A 282 -2.00 13.65 -1.63
CA ARG A 282 -2.54 13.15 -0.37
C ARG A 282 -1.52 12.23 0.32
N PRO A 283 -0.60 12.78 1.10
CA PRO A 283 0.45 12.00 1.77
C PRO A 283 -0.02 11.31 3.06
N TYR A 284 -1.28 11.47 3.46
CA TYR A 284 -1.87 10.95 4.69
C TYR A 284 -2.94 9.89 4.41
N PHE A 285 -3.25 9.08 5.42
CA PHE A 285 -4.30 8.07 5.35
C PHE A 285 -5.69 8.68 5.17
N HIS A 286 -6.47 8.09 4.27
CA HIS A 286 -7.88 8.42 4.11
C HIS A 286 -8.67 7.18 3.63
N PHE A 287 -9.92 7.04 4.08
CA PHE A 287 -10.77 5.91 3.70
C PHE A 287 -11.21 5.92 2.22
N ARG A 288 -11.29 7.11 1.59
CA ARG A 288 -11.59 7.21 0.15
C ARG A 288 -10.41 6.75 -0.68
N PRO A 289 -10.67 6.06 -1.81
CA PRO A 289 -9.58 5.62 -2.68
C PRO A 289 -8.74 6.79 -3.20
N LEU A 290 -7.50 6.48 -3.54
CA LEU A 290 -6.61 7.36 -4.31
C LEU A 290 -7.00 7.31 -5.78
N GLU A 291 -6.70 8.37 -6.50
CA GLU A 291 -6.81 8.41 -7.96
C GLU A 291 -5.71 7.56 -8.61
N ASP A 292 -6.01 6.91 -9.74
CA ASP A 292 -5.10 5.97 -10.40
C ASP A 292 -3.74 6.58 -10.73
N HIS A 293 -3.70 7.88 -11.09
CA HIS A 293 -2.45 8.57 -11.36
C HIS A 293 -1.56 8.71 -10.10
N GLN A 294 -2.15 8.83 -8.91
CA GLN A 294 -1.38 8.86 -7.66
C GLN A 294 -0.85 7.48 -7.28
N LEU A 295 -1.62 6.42 -7.53
CA LEU A 295 -1.16 5.03 -7.35
C LEU A 295 0.01 4.74 -8.30
N SER A 296 -0.13 5.11 -9.57
CA SER A 296 0.95 4.98 -10.56
C SER A 296 2.19 5.78 -10.18
N ASN A 297 2.02 6.99 -9.62
CA ASN A 297 3.14 7.80 -9.15
C ASN A 297 3.89 7.11 -7.99
N TRP A 298 3.16 6.52 -7.02
CA TRP A 298 3.79 5.76 -5.93
C TRP A 298 4.56 4.55 -6.44
N HIS A 299 4.02 3.80 -7.42
CA HIS A 299 4.73 2.68 -8.05
C HIS A 299 6.02 3.14 -8.71
N ASN A 300 5.97 4.22 -9.49
CA ASN A 300 7.14 4.77 -10.19
C ASN A 300 8.19 5.30 -9.21
N TYR A 301 7.76 5.92 -8.11
CA TYR A 301 8.68 6.44 -7.10
C TYR A 301 9.36 5.29 -6.33
N LEU A 302 8.63 4.23 -6.01
CA LEU A 302 9.21 3.01 -5.44
C LEU A 302 10.19 2.34 -6.41
N ASP A 303 9.86 2.25 -7.72
CA ASP A 303 10.77 1.75 -8.75
C ASP A 303 12.07 2.57 -8.82
N PHE A 304 11.97 3.88 -8.67
CA PHE A 304 13.13 4.77 -8.68
C PHE A 304 14.03 4.51 -7.47
N ILE A 305 13.48 4.46 -6.25
CA ILE A 305 14.29 4.31 -5.03
C ILE A 305 14.89 2.91 -4.89
N GLU A 306 14.18 1.86 -5.34
CA GLU A 306 14.68 0.49 -5.35
C GLU A 306 15.95 0.34 -6.23
N ARG A 307 16.05 1.09 -7.33
CA ARG A 307 17.23 1.10 -8.21
C ARG A 307 18.44 1.79 -7.59
N GLU A 308 18.25 2.69 -6.64
CA GLU A 308 19.36 3.36 -5.94
C GLU A 308 20.08 2.47 -4.91
N ALA A 309 19.47 1.35 -4.54
CA ALA A 309 20.00 0.34 -3.62
C ALA A 309 20.40 0.87 -2.23
N ASP A 310 19.88 2.02 -1.80
CA ASP A 310 19.98 2.51 -0.42
C ASP A 310 18.85 1.94 0.41
N PHE A 311 19.13 0.87 1.13
CA PHE A 311 18.14 0.12 1.90
C PHE A 311 17.34 0.99 2.89
N ASN A 312 18.00 1.94 3.55
CA ASN A 312 17.32 2.82 4.52
C ASN A 312 16.32 3.77 3.84
N LYS A 313 16.68 4.30 2.67
CA LYS A 313 15.76 5.14 1.88
C LYS A 313 14.59 4.31 1.36
N VAL A 314 14.84 3.09 0.90
CA VAL A 314 13.81 2.16 0.44
C VAL A 314 12.79 1.91 1.55
N VAL A 315 13.24 1.49 2.74
CA VAL A 315 12.34 1.23 3.88
C VAL A 315 11.52 2.47 4.24
N LYS A 316 12.16 3.63 4.36
CA LYS A 316 11.48 4.88 4.73
C LYS A 316 10.43 5.30 3.71
N LEU A 317 10.74 5.16 2.41
CA LEU A 317 9.76 5.47 1.36
C LEU A 317 8.58 4.51 1.36
N TYR A 318 8.81 3.21 1.57
CA TYR A 318 7.72 2.25 1.70
C TYR A 318 6.84 2.54 2.90
N GLU A 319 7.41 2.80 4.06
CA GLU A 319 6.63 3.12 5.26
C GLU A 319 5.81 4.40 5.09
N ARG A 320 6.37 5.40 4.42
CA ARG A 320 5.66 6.63 4.06
C ARG A 320 4.55 6.36 3.04
N CYS A 321 4.82 5.57 2.00
CA CYS A 321 3.84 5.16 1.00
C CYS A 321 2.65 4.45 1.65
N LEU A 322 2.92 3.54 2.60
CA LEU A 322 1.91 2.78 3.31
C LEU A 322 1.03 3.61 4.26
N ILE A 323 1.37 4.87 4.52
CA ILE A 323 0.42 5.79 5.18
C ILE A 323 -0.70 6.16 4.21
N ALA A 324 -0.37 6.57 2.99
CA ALA A 324 -1.37 6.95 1.99
C ALA A 324 -2.05 5.75 1.32
N CYS A 325 -1.30 4.66 1.12
CA CYS A 325 -1.70 3.47 0.37
C CYS A 325 -2.04 2.27 1.27
N ALA A 326 -2.33 2.48 2.55
CA ALA A 326 -2.60 1.40 3.51
C ALA A 326 -3.74 0.44 3.11
N ASN A 327 -4.72 0.94 2.34
CA ASN A 327 -5.90 0.17 1.91
C ASN A 327 -5.66 -0.71 0.67
N TYR A 328 -4.46 -0.71 0.10
CA TYR A 328 -4.11 -1.41 -1.14
C TYR A 328 -3.16 -2.57 -0.86
N SER A 329 -3.64 -3.80 -1.02
CA SER A 329 -2.86 -5.03 -0.78
C SER A 329 -1.59 -5.10 -1.63
N GLU A 330 -1.62 -4.54 -2.85
CA GLU A 330 -0.49 -4.55 -3.78
C GLU A 330 0.77 -3.87 -3.23
N PHE A 331 0.65 -2.75 -2.51
CA PHE A 331 1.79 -2.07 -1.90
C PHE A 331 2.36 -2.83 -0.72
N TRP A 332 1.51 -3.50 0.07
CA TRP A 332 1.94 -4.38 1.15
C TRP A 332 2.70 -5.60 0.60
N ILE A 333 2.16 -6.24 -0.43
CA ILE A 333 2.79 -7.38 -1.09
C ILE A 333 4.15 -6.96 -1.65
N ARG A 334 4.22 -5.84 -2.37
CA ARG A 334 5.46 -5.31 -2.92
C ARG A 334 6.49 -5.02 -1.82
N TYR A 335 6.07 -4.44 -0.70
CA TYR A 335 6.94 -4.16 0.43
C TYR A 335 7.51 -5.45 1.02
N VAL A 336 6.66 -6.45 1.27
CA VAL A 336 7.10 -7.75 1.80
C VAL A 336 8.12 -8.40 0.87
N LEU A 337 7.86 -8.43 -0.43
CA LEU A 337 8.77 -9.00 -1.44
C LEU A 337 10.10 -8.24 -1.51
N CYS A 338 10.05 -6.92 -1.44
CA CYS A 338 11.26 -6.10 -1.42
C CYS A 338 12.11 -6.37 -0.18
N MET A 339 11.49 -6.48 1.00
CA MET A 339 12.21 -6.80 2.25
C MET A 339 12.79 -8.22 2.25
N GLU A 340 12.05 -9.19 1.72
CA GLU A 340 12.53 -10.56 1.53
C GLU A 340 13.74 -10.60 0.59
N ALA A 341 13.68 -9.92 -0.55
CA ALA A 341 14.76 -9.86 -1.53
C ALA A 341 16.04 -9.20 -0.97
N ASN A 342 15.90 -8.25 -0.03
CA ASN A 342 17.02 -7.62 0.67
C ASN A 342 17.47 -8.39 1.92
N GLY A 343 16.96 -9.59 2.16
CA GLY A 343 17.33 -10.44 3.31
C GLY A 343 16.78 -9.97 4.66
N SER A 344 15.89 -8.99 4.69
CA SER A 344 15.30 -8.43 5.91
C SER A 344 13.98 -9.12 6.25
N MET A 345 14.05 -10.41 6.57
CA MET A 345 12.88 -11.25 6.83
C MET A 345 12.03 -10.76 8.00
N GLU A 346 12.63 -10.15 9.00
CA GLU A 346 11.91 -9.59 10.15
C GLU A 346 10.96 -8.45 9.72
N LEU A 347 11.45 -7.55 8.86
CA LEU A 347 10.63 -6.47 8.30
C LEU A 347 9.53 -7.02 7.39
N ALA A 348 9.83 -8.03 6.57
CA ALA A 348 8.85 -8.68 5.71
C ALA A 348 7.70 -9.31 6.53
N ILE A 349 8.03 -10.07 7.58
CA ILE A 349 7.05 -10.69 8.48
C ILE A 349 6.23 -9.63 9.22
N ASN A 350 6.86 -8.56 9.69
CA ASN A 350 6.17 -7.47 10.39
C ASN A 350 5.19 -6.75 9.44
N ALA A 351 5.63 -6.42 8.22
CA ALA A 351 4.78 -5.80 7.22
C ALA A 351 3.58 -6.67 6.86
N LEU A 352 3.81 -7.97 6.66
CA LEU A 352 2.74 -8.93 6.37
C LEU A 352 1.74 -9.07 7.52
N ALA A 353 2.23 -9.08 8.77
CA ALA A 353 1.36 -9.12 9.95
C ALA A 353 0.50 -7.85 10.07
N ARG A 354 1.07 -6.67 9.85
CA ARG A 354 0.33 -5.40 9.80
C ARG A 354 -0.75 -5.42 8.73
N ALA A 355 -0.41 -5.90 7.53
CA ALA A 355 -1.33 -5.99 6.42
C ALA A 355 -2.51 -6.94 6.72
N THR A 356 -2.24 -8.16 7.15
CA THR A 356 -3.26 -9.20 7.37
C THR A 356 -4.11 -8.99 8.62
N GLN A 357 -3.57 -8.33 9.65
CA GLN A 357 -4.28 -8.18 10.92
C GLN A 357 -4.99 -6.83 11.08
N VAL A 358 -4.53 -5.79 10.38
CA VAL A 358 -5.02 -4.43 10.58
C VAL A 358 -5.57 -3.81 9.29
N PHE A 359 -4.72 -3.56 8.28
CA PHE A 359 -5.05 -2.64 7.19
C PHE A 359 -5.90 -3.26 6.09
N VAL A 360 -5.50 -4.42 5.59
CA VAL A 360 -6.19 -5.11 4.48
C VAL A 360 -6.73 -6.49 4.90
N LYS A 361 -7.05 -6.62 6.17
CA LYS A 361 -7.47 -7.88 6.84
C LYS A 361 -8.68 -8.58 6.23
N ARG A 362 -9.47 -7.90 5.40
CA ARG A 362 -10.65 -8.47 4.72
C ARG A 362 -10.45 -8.68 3.23
N GLN A 363 -9.27 -8.40 2.70
CA GLN A 363 -8.96 -8.60 1.29
C GLN A 363 -8.37 -10.00 1.10
N PRO A 364 -8.99 -10.87 0.29
CA PRO A 364 -8.51 -12.25 0.11
C PRO A 364 -7.13 -12.31 -0.53
N GLU A 365 -6.75 -11.32 -1.34
CA GLU A 365 -5.47 -11.26 -2.04
C GLU A 365 -4.27 -11.27 -1.09
N ILE A 366 -4.34 -10.50 0.02
CA ILE A 366 -3.24 -10.47 0.96
C ILE A 366 -3.10 -11.79 1.73
N HIS A 367 -4.22 -12.46 2.04
CA HIS A 367 -4.21 -13.75 2.73
C HIS A 367 -3.75 -14.88 1.82
N LEU A 368 -4.10 -14.85 0.53
CA LEU A 368 -3.56 -15.77 -0.48
C LEU A 368 -2.05 -15.61 -0.63
N PHE A 369 -1.57 -14.38 -0.64
CA PHE A 369 -0.14 -14.07 -0.63
C PHE A 369 0.52 -14.54 0.67
N ALA A 370 -0.08 -14.25 1.83
CA ALA A 370 0.43 -14.66 3.14
C ALA A 370 0.55 -16.17 3.28
N ALA A 371 -0.45 -16.93 2.81
CA ALA A 371 -0.40 -18.37 2.79
C ALA A 371 0.80 -18.88 1.99
N ARG A 372 1.03 -18.32 0.81
CA ARG A 372 2.15 -18.69 -0.05
C ARG A 372 3.51 -18.28 0.51
N PHE A 373 3.61 -17.07 1.06
CA PHE A 373 4.80 -16.60 1.73
C PHE A 373 5.19 -17.49 2.92
N LYS A 374 4.21 -17.88 3.74
CA LYS A 374 4.41 -18.80 4.86
C LYS A 374 4.83 -20.20 4.40
N GLU A 375 4.21 -20.71 3.32
CA GLU A 375 4.60 -22.00 2.68
C GLU A 375 6.07 -21.97 2.26
N HIS A 376 6.53 -20.92 1.56
CA HIS A 376 7.91 -20.76 1.11
C HIS A 376 8.91 -20.71 2.28
N ASN A 377 8.51 -20.09 3.38
CA ASN A 377 9.34 -19.97 4.57
C ASN A 377 9.21 -21.16 5.55
N GLY A 378 8.52 -22.24 5.14
CA GLY A 378 8.38 -23.48 5.92
C GLY A 378 7.33 -23.44 7.04
N ASP A 379 6.60 -22.32 7.21
CA ASP A 379 5.48 -22.22 8.16
C ASP A 379 4.21 -22.80 7.54
N ILE A 380 4.17 -24.13 7.43
CA ILE A 380 3.03 -24.84 6.86
C ILE A 380 1.78 -24.69 7.74
N ALA A 381 1.96 -24.66 9.06
CA ALA A 381 0.83 -24.48 9.99
C ALA A 381 0.17 -23.11 9.82
N GLY A 382 0.98 -22.06 9.71
CA GLY A 382 0.52 -20.70 9.44
C GLY A 382 -0.11 -20.57 8.04
N SER A 383 0.43 -21.23 7.03
CA SER A 383 -0.15 -21.25 5.69
C SER A 383 -1.56 -21.87 5.68
N ARG A 384 -1.72 -23.03 6.34
CA ARG A 384 -3.04 -23.68 6.52
C ARG A 384 -4.02 -22.81 7.29
N ALA A 385 -3.54 -22.06 8.28
CA ALA A 385 -4.39 -21.15 9.04
C ALA A 385 -4.94 -20.02 8.17
N GLU A 386 -4.12 -19.45 7.26
CA GLU A 386 -4.56 -18.42 6.31
C GLU A 386 -5.63 -18.97 5.35
N TYR A 387 -5.42 -20.16 4.76
CA TYR A 387 -6.44 -20.76 3.89
C TYR A 387 -7.74 -21.04 4.62
N ARG A 388 -7.69 -21.54 5.88
CA ARG A 388 -8.90 -21.75 6.68
C ARG A 388 -9.63 -20.44 6.93
N LEU A 389 -8.90 -19.37 7.26
CA LEU A 389 -9.47 -18.05 7.46
C LEU A 389 -10.18 -17.52 6.19
N ILE A 390 -9.56 -17.73 5.01
CA ILE A 390 -10.20 -17.38 3.74
C ILE A 390 -11.50 -18.17 3.55
N HIS A 391 -11.46 -19.48 3.75
CA HIS A 391 -12.62 -20.33 3.52
C HIS A 391 -13.76 -20.10 4.50
N SER A 392 -13.47 -19.74 5.76
CA SER A 392 -14.50 -19.59 6.80
C SER A 392 -15.06 -18.16 6.93
N GLU A 393 -14.22 -17.12 6.73
CA GLU A 393 -14.60 -15.77 7.11
C GLU A 393 -14.45 -14.73 6.00
N ILE A 394 -13.32 -14.74 5.25
CA ILE A 394 -12.99 -13.64 4.35
C ILE A 394 -13.72 -13.76 3.02
N ALA A 395 -13.60 -14.90 2.37
CA ALA A 395 -14.20 -15.17 1.07
C ALA A 395 -14.58 -16.66 0.93
N PRO A 396 -15.62 -17.12 1.62
CA PRO A 396 -16.15 -18.47 1.45
C PRO A 396 -16.48 -18.70 -0.02
N GLY A 397 -16.10 -19.86 -0.56
CA GLY A 397 -16.35 -20.22 -1.97
C GLY A 397 -15.40 -19.59 -2.99
N LEU A 398 -14.34 -18.86 -2.56
CA LEU A 398 -13.32 -18.34 -3.49
C LEU A 398 -12.56 -19.51 -4.14
N VAL A 399 -12.86 -19.79 -5.41
CA VAL A 399 -12.28 -20.91 -6.18
C VAL A 399 -10.76 -20.87 -6.19
N GLU A 400 -10.16 -19.70 -6.32
CA GLU A 400 -8.70 -19.53 -6.32
C GLU A 400 -8.07 -20.02 -5.02
N ALA A 401 -8.70 -19.75 -3.88
CA ALA A 401 -8.23 -20.21 -2.58
C ALA A 401 -8.31 -21.73 -2.46
N VAL A 402 -9.41 -22.33 -2.93
CA VAL A 402 -9.59 -23.79 -2.94
C VAL A 402 -8.51 -24.45 -3.79
N VAL A 403 -8.30 -23.97 -5.01
CA VAL A 403 -7.28 -24.49 -5.94
C VAL A 403 -5.87 -24.37 -5.35
N LYS A 404 -5.52 -23.21 -4.81
CA LYS A 404 -4.18 -22.97 -4.24
C LYS A 404 -3.95 -23.83 -2.99
N HIS A 405 -4.95 -23.94 -2.11
CA HIS A 405 -4.88 -24.77 -0.90
C HIS A 405 -4.71 -26.26 -1.25
N ALA A 406 -5.57 -26.80 -2.11
CA ALA A 406 -5.47 -28.20 -2.54
C ALA A 406 -4.13 -28.51 -3.22
N ASN A 407 -3.64 -27.62 -4.08
CA ASN A 407 -2.34 -27.77 -4.72
C ASN A 407 -1.18 -27.74 -3.70
N MET A 408 -1.26 -26.92 -2.65
CA MET A 408 -0.29 -26.90 -1.57
C MET A 408 -0.29 -28.25 -0.83
N GLU A 409 -1.45 -28.73 -0.38
CA GLU A 409 -1.55 -30.00 0.34
C GLU A 409 -1.03 -31.18 -0.50
N TYR A 410 -1.31 -31.17 -1.79
CA TYR A 410 -0.79 -32.20 -2.69
C TYR A 410 0.74 -32.16 -2.83
N ARG A 411 1.34 -30.95 -2.96
CA ARG A 411 2.81 -30.79 -2.99
C ARG A 411 3.49 -31.24 -1.68
N LEU A 412 2.79 -31.12 -0.56
CA LEU A 412 3.26 -31.57 0.75
C LEU A 412 3.11 -33.09 0.97
N GLY A 413 2.54 -33.81 -0.03
CA GLY A 413 2.35 -35.25 0.06
C GLY A 413 1.08 -35.70 0.79
N HIS A 414 0.09 -34.79 0.89
CA HIS A 414 -1.21 -35.05 1.53
C HIS A 414 -2.36 -35.09 0.50
N PRO A 415 -2.42 -36.08 -0.42
CA PRO A 415 -3.42 -36.10 -1.48
C PRO A 415 -4.86 -36.19 -0.94
N GLU A 416 -5.09 -36.93 0.13
CA GLU A 416 -6.44 -37.07 0.74
C GLU A 416 -6.94 -35.71 1.25
N THR A 417 -6.07 -34.93 1.88
CA THR A 417 -6.43 -33.57 2.33
C THR A 417 -6.72 -32.66 1.12
N ALA A 418 -5.95 -32.79 0.04
CA ALA A 418 -6.20 -32.01 -1.18
C ALA A 418 -7.56 -32.35 -1.80
N PHE A 419 -7.97 -33.60 -1.77
CA PHE A 419 -9.31 -34.02 -2.25
C PHE A 419 -10.40 -33.49 -1.32
N SER A 420 -10.23 -33.59 0.02
CA SER A 420 -11.21 -33.07 0.97
C SER A 420 -11.44 -31.57 0.82
N VAL A 421 -10.41 -30.78 0.55
CA VAL A 421 -10.55 -29.34 0.32
C VAL A 421 -11.52 -29.03 -0.85
N TYR A 422 -11.42 -29.77 -1.93
CA TYR A 422 -12.36 -29.63 -3.06
C TYR A 422 -13.76 -30.14 -2.70
N GLU A 423 -13.85 -31.30 -2.07
CA GLU A 423 -15.13 -31.96 -1.73
C GLU A 423 -15.92 -31.13 -0.71
N GLU A 424 -15.27 -30.55 0.30
CA GLU A 424 -15.88 -29.62 1.26
C GLU A 424 -16.37 -28.34 0.59
N ALA A 425 -15.57 -27.75 -0.30
CA ALA A 425 -15.96 -26.54 -1.03
C ALA A 425 -17.16 -26.83 -1.97
N ILE A 426 -17.16 -27.98 -2.67
CA ILE A 426 -18.27 -28.41 -3.52
C ILE A 426 -19.53 -28.62 -2.67
N ALA A 427 -19.42 -29.31 -1.51
CA ALA A 427 -20.55 -29.55 -0.63
C ALA A 427 -21.17 -28.23 -0.09
N THR A 428 -20.32 -27.25 0.23
CA THR A 428 -20.78 -25.93 0.67
C THR A 428 -21.55 -25.21 -0.44
N GLU A 429 -21.02 -25.21 -1.68
CA GLU A 429 -21.65 -24.56 -2.81
C GLU A 429 -22.91 -25.29 -3.31
N GLN A 430 -23.01 -26.61 -3.11
CA GLN A 430 -24.23 -27.37 -3.40
C GLN A 430 -25.41 -27.02 -2.50
N GLY A 431 -25.15 -26.46 -1.32
CA GLY A 431 -26.20 -25.94 -0.45
C GLY A 431 -26.79 -24.59 -0.93
N ASN A 432 -26.22 -24.00 -1.95
CA ASN A 432 -26.64 -22.72 -2.51
C ASN A 432 -27.26 -22.93 -3.90
N ASP A 433 -28.59 -22.99 -4.00
CA ASP A 433 -29.34 -23.29 -5.24
C ASP A 433 -29.04 -22.35 -6.42
N GLN A 434 -28.39 -21.20 -6.19
CA GLN A 434 -28.06 -20.22 -7.23
C GLN A 434 -26.53 -20.01 -7.40
N SER A 435 -25.72 -20.94 -6.92
CA SER A 435 -24.26 -20.80 -7.02
C SER A 435 -23.79 -20.81 -8.50
N GLN A 436 -23.25 -19.68 -8.94
CA GLN A 436 -22.55 -19.57 -10.22
C GLN A 436 -21.13 -20.13 -10.17
N MET A 437 -20.60 -20.33 -8.98
CA MET A 437 -19.21 -20.80 -8.78
C MET A 437 -19.11 -22.33 -8.79
N LEU A 438 -20.18 -23.05 -8.49
CA LEU A 438 -20.19 -24.51 -8.44
C LEU A 438 -19.73 -25.17 -9.76
N PRO A 439 -20.20 -24.75 -10.95
CA PRO A 439 -19.71 -25.29 -12.22
C PRO A 439 -18.20 -25.11 -12.41
N VAL A 440 -17.69 -23.93 -12.05
CA VAL A 440 -16.26 -23.60 -12.16
C VAL A 440 -15.43 -24.47 -11.21
N LEU A 441 -15.90 -24.65 -9.98
CA LEU A 441 -15.24 -25.45 -8.96
C LEU A 441 -15.16 -26.93 -9.38
N LEU A 442 -16.24 -27.48 -9.92
CA LEU A 442 -16.29 -28.86 -10.45
C LEU A 442 -15.29 -29.05 -11.59
N VAL A 443 -15.18 -28.11 -12.50
CA VAL A 443 -14.19 -28.11 -13.58
C VAL A 443 -12.77 -28.10 -13.04
N GLN A 444 -12.49 -27.24 -12.05
CA GLN A 444 -11.14 -27.16 -11.44
C GLN A 444 -10.80 -28.44 -10.68
N TYR A 445 -11.77 -29.05 -9.99
CA TYR A 445 -11.57 -30.35 -9.34
C TYR A 445 -11.29 -31.47 -10.36
N SER A 446 -12.05 -31.53 -11.44
CA SER A 446 -11.81 -32.49 -12.51
C SER A 446 -10.42 -32.32 -13.15
N ARG A 447 -9.99 -31.08 -13.40
CA ARG A 447 -8.64 -30.76 -13.89
C ARG A 447 -7.56 -31.22 -12.91
N PHE A 448 -7.75 -30.96 -11.64
CA PHE A 448 -6.84 -31.39 -10.59
C PHE A 448 -6.72 -32.91 -10.53
N LEU A 449 -7.85 -33.61 -10.55
CA LEU A 449 -7.89 -35.07 -10.55
C LEU A 449 -7.16 -35.66 -11.76
N TYR A 450 -7.34 -35.08 -12.95
CA TYR A 450 -6.72 -35.59 -14.18
C TYR A 450 -5.24 -35.21 -14.29
N LEU A 451 -4.92 -33.91 -14.17
CA LEU A 451 -3.57 -33.38 -14.47
C LEU A 451 -2.59 -33.59 -13.32
N VAL A 452 -3.06 -33.58 -12.10
CA VAL A 452 -2.21 -33.63 -10.90
C VAL A 452 -2.25 -35.02 -10.26
N ALA A 453 -3.43 -35.55 -10.00
CA ALA A 453 -3.58 -36.87 -9.37
C ALA A 453 -3.56 -38.04 -10.38
N GLY A 454 -3.62 -37.79 -11.68
CA GLY A 454 -3.59 -38.81 -12.71
C GLY A 454 -4.83 -39.71 -12.77
N ASN A 455 -5.92 -39.33 -12.12
CA ASN A 455 -7.15 -40.15 -12.03
C ASN A 455 -8.21 -39.66 -13.01
N LEU A 456 -8.16 -40.22 -14.23
CA LEU A 456 -9.08 -39.88 -15.31
C LEU A 456 -10.52 -40.30 -15.02
N GLU A 457 -10.71 -41.47 -14.43
CA GLU A 457 -12.06 -42.03 -14.20
C GLU A 457 -12.83 -41.17 -13.19
N LYS A 458 -12.19 -40.80 -12.06
CA LYS A 458 -12.79 -39.89 -11.07
C LYS A 458 -13.03 -38.50 -11.67
N ALA A 459 -12.14 -38.02 -12.54
CA ALA A 459 -12.32 -36.71 -13.21
C ALA A 459 -13.57 -36.69 -14.11
N ARG A 460 -13.80 -37.81 -14.85
CA ARG A 460 -15.01 -37.98 -15.66
C ARG A 460 -16.27 -38.12 -14.82
N GLU A 461 -16.21 -38.90 -13.73
CA GLU A 461 -17.32 -39.09 -12.82
C GLU A 461 -17.81 -37.79 -12.22
N VAL A 462 -16.89 -36.94 -11.77
CA VAL A 462 -17.19 -35.61 -11.22
C VAL A 462 -17.95 -34.73 -12.23
N LEU A 463 -17.49 -34.68 -13.49
CA LEU A 463 -18.15 -33.87 -14.51
C LEU A 463 -19.46 -34.51 -15.01
N SER A 464 -19.53 -35.83 -15.21
CA SER A 464 -20.77 -36.48 -15.65
C SER A 464 -21.85 -36.45 -14.56
N GLY A 465 -21.48 -36.71 -13.31
CA GLY A 465 -22.41 -36.61 -12.16
C GLY A 465 -22.90 -35.20 -11.90
N SER A 466 -22.12 -34.17 -12.28
CA SER A 466 -22.54 -32.79 -12.17
C SER A 466 -23.67 -32.41 -13.12
N LEU A 467 -23.74 -33.02 -14.30
CA LEU A 467 -24.78 -32.74 -15.31
C LEU A 467 -26.21 -33.11 -14.84
N GLU A 468 -26.32 -33.96 -13.84
CA GLU A 468 -27.60 -34.33 -13.24
C GLU A 468 -28.07 -33.32 -12.17
N ARG A 469 -27.14 -32.59 -11.59
CA ARG A 469 -27.38 -31.76 -10.39
C ARG A 469 -27.26 -30.26 -10.66
N VAL A 470 -26.47 -29.87 -11.65
CA VAL A 470 -26.15 -28.49 -11.96
C VAL A 470 -26.71 -28.12 -13.34
N PRO A 471 -27.33 -26.96 -13.52
CA PRO A 471 -27.75 -26.49 -14.84
C PRO A 471 -26.59 -26.46 -15.83
N LEU A 472 -26.85 -26.83 -17.07
CA LEU A 472 -25.85 -26.73 -18.14
C LEU A 472 -25.37 -25.26 -18.23
N SER A 473 -24.08 -25.09 -18.11
CA SER A 473 -23.42 -23.78 -18.16
C SER A 473 -22.20 -23.80 -19.09
N LYS A 474 -21.84 -22.65 -19.64
CA LYS A 474 -20.68 -22.53 -20.52
C LYS A 474 -19.39 -23.07 -19.87
N PRO A 475 -19.01 -22.70 -18.63
CA PRO A 475 -17.79 -23.19 -17.98
C PRO A 475 -17.76 -24.72 -17.84
N LEU A 476 -18.89 -25.34 -17.51
CA LEU A 476 -18.98 -26.78 -17.36
C LEU A 476 -18.75 -27.53 -18.70
N LEU A 477 -19.39 -27.05 -19.76
CA LEU A 477 -19.26 -27.65 -21.10
C LEU A 477 -17.87 -27.44 -21.69
N GLU A 478 -17.28 -26.26 -21.51
CA GLU A 478 -15.89 -26.01 -21.87
C GLU A 478 -14.94 -26.97 -21.13
N GLY A 479 -15.17 -27.19 -19.84
CA GLY A 479 -14.40 -28.14 -19.04
C GLY A 479 -14.50 -29.58 -19.54
N ILE A 480 -15.71 -30.01 -19.95
CA ILE A 480 -15.94 -31.34 -20.50
C ILE A 480 -15.27 -31.49 -21.88
N ILE A 481 -15.42 -30.51 -22.78
CA ILE A 481 -14.76 -30.48 -24.09
C ILE A 481 -13.23 -30.53 -23.91
N HIS A 482 -12.69 -29.71 -23.00
CA HIS A 482 -11.27 -29.70 -22.71
C HIS A 482 -10.79 -31.05 -22.16
N LEU A 483 -11.50 -31.64 -21.18
CA LEU A 483 -11.14 -32.95 -20.64
C LEU A 483 -11.13 -34.03 -21.75
N GLU A 484 -12.08 -33.99 -22.68
CA GLU A 484 -12.14 -34.91 -23.78
C GLU A 484 -11.02 -34.65 -24.82
N SER A 485 -10.63 -33.38 -25.05
CA SER A 485 -9.56 -33.00 -25.99
C SER A 485 -8.19 -33.57 -25.64
N ILE A 486 -7.89 -33.65 -24.33
CA ILE A 486 -6.59 -34.13 -23.83
C ILE A 486 -6.49 -35.64 -23.63
N GLN A 487 -7.58 -36.39 -23.83
CA GLN A 487 -7.59 -37.84 -23.70
C GLN A 487 -7.10 -38.53 -24.97
N SER A 488 -6.81 -39.83 -24.88
CA SER A 488 -6.51 -40.67 -26.04
C SER A 488 -7.75 -40.91 -26.90
N LEU A 489 -7.52 -41.23 -28.15
CA LEU A 489 -8.59 -41.65 -29.10
C LEU A 489 -9.14 -43.02 -28.71
N PRO A 490 -10.42 -43.33 -28.99
CA PRO A 490 -11.41 -42.47 -29.69
C PRO A 490 -12.08 -41.44 -28.79
N LYS A 491 -12.47 -40.30 -29.36
CA LYS A 491 -13.20 -39.21 -28.67
C LYS A 491 -14.70 -39.50 -28.65
N ARG A 492 -15.41 -39.06 -27.61
CA ARG A 492 -16.86 -39.21 -27.46
C ARG A 492 -17.63 -38.08 -28.16
N ILE A 493 -17.45 -37.94 -29.48
CA ILE A 493 -17.98 -36.81 -30.28
C ILE A 493 -19.50 -36.70 -30.16
N ASP A 494 -20.22 -37.82 -30.34
CA ASP A 494 -21.69 -37.84 -30.30
C ASP A 494 -22.24 -37.40 -28.93
N TYR A 495 -21.56 -37.76 -27.85
CA TYR A 495 -21.93 -37.34 -26.51
C TYR A 495 -21.75 -35.83 -26.32
N LEU A 496 -20.63 -35.29 -26.78
CA LEU A 496 -20.37 -33.85 -26.72
C LEU A 496 -21.35 -33.08 -27.61
N ASP A 497 -21.62 -33.57 -28.82
CA ASP A 497 -22.55 -32.90 -29.73
C ASP A 497 -23.97 -32.82 -29.14
N ALA A 498 -24.45 -33.89 -28.48
CA ALA A 498 -25.74 -33.85 -27.80
C ALA A 498 -25.81 -32.87 -26.66
N LEU A 499 -24.72 -32.71 -25.86
CA LEU A 499 -24.66 -31.75 -24.78
C LEU A 499 -24.62 -30.30 -25.30
N VAL A 500 -23.78 -30.05 -26.30
CA VAL A 500 -23.66 -28.73 -26.93
C VAL A 500 -24.98 -28.34 -27.60
N GLU A 501 -25.63 -29.25 -28.32
CA GLU A 501 -26.94 -29.03 -28.96
C GLU A 501 -28.01 -28.63 -27.93
N LYS A 502 -28.04 -29.31 -26.76
CA LYS A 502 -28.97 -29.00 -25.68
C LYS A 502 -28.71 -27.57 -25.09
N PHE A 503 -27.48 -27.17 -25.03
CA PHE A 503 -27.12 -25.84 -24.49
C PHE A 503 -27.39 -24.68 -25.45
N ILE A 504 -27.06 -24.86 -26.74
CA ILE A 504 -27.16 -23.78 -27.73
C ILE A 504 -28.59 -23.64 -28.31
N SER A 505 -29.43 -24.70 -28.18
CA SER A 505 -30.81 -24.66 -28.67
C SER A 505 -31.65 -23.66 -27.88
N PRO A 506 -32.43 -22.78 -28.53
CA PRO A 506 -33.28 -21.82 -27.87
C PRO A 506 -34.53 -22.48 -27.30
N ASN A 507 -34.43 -23.17 -26.18
CA ASN A 507 -35.59 -23.72 -25.48
C ASN A 507 -36.26 -22.67 -24.63
N LEU A 508 -37.59 -22.59 -24.66
CA LEU A 508 -38.38 -21.56 -23.96
C LEU A 508 -38.17 -21.55 -22.43
N GLU A 509 -37.78 -22.66 -21.84
CA GLU A 509 -37.66 -22.80 -20.39
C GLU A 509 -36.34 -22.23 -19.83
N ASN A 510 -35.26 -22.13 -20.62
CA ASN A 510 -33.93 -21.68 -20.20
C ASN A 510 -33.47 -20.37 -20.88
N SER A 511 -34.36 -19.71 -21.63
CA SER A 511 -34.03 -18.56 -22.49
C SER A 511 -33.62 -17.32 -21.75
N THR A 512 -33.84 -17.22 -20.45
CA THR A 512 -33.54 -16.01 -19.65
C THR A 512 -32.20 -16.04 -18.96
N ALA A 513 -31.55 -17.18 -18.84
CA ALA A 513 -30.33 -17.33 -18.03
C ALA A 513 -29.02 -17.30 -18.85
N VAL A 514 -29.03 -17.70 -20.15
CA VAL A 514 -27.80 -17.81 -20.96
C VAL A 514 -27.82 -16.80 -22.11
N SER A 515 -26.77 -15.99 -22.19
CA SER A 515 -26.66 -14.97 -23.25
C SER A 515 -26.46 -15.62 -24.66
N ALA A 516 -26.87 -14.89 -25.69
CA ALA A 516 -26.65 -15.35 -27.08
C ALA A 516 -25.15 -15.45 -27.43
N THR A 517 -24.35 -14.56 -26.83
CA THR A 517 -22.88 -14.58 -26.98
C THR A 517 -22.25 -15.79 -26.36
N GLU A 518 -22.66 -16.23 -25.17
CA GLU A 518 -22.15 -17.44 -24.54
C GLU A 518 -22.48 -18.72 -25.36
N ARG A 519 -23.66 -18.74 -25.98
CA ARG A 519 -24.05 -19.84 -26.87
C ARG A 519 -23.22 -19.86 -28.16
N GLU A 520 -22.96 -18.68 -28.76
CA GLU A 520 -22.11 -18.54 -29.97
C GLU A 520 -20.66 -18.97 -29.65
N ASP A 521 -20.09 -18.46 -28.52
CA ASP A 521 -18.75 -18.80 -28.09
C ASP A 521 -18.57 -20.32 -27.88
N LEU A 522 -19.51 -20.98 -27.17
CA LEU A 522 -19.41 -22.40 -26.93
C LEU A 522 -19.53 -23.18 -28.24
N SER A 523 -20.41 -22.76 -29.15
CA SER A 523 -20.52 -23.36 -30.47
C SER A 523 -19.23 -23.25 -31.28
N SER A 524 -18.52 -22.12 -31.17
CA SER A 524 -17.23 -21.91 -31.81
C SER A 524 -16.15 -22.82 -31.24
N ILE A 525 -16.06 -22.90 -29.88
CA ILE A 525 -15.13 -23.82 -29.20
C ILE A 525 -15.36 -25.29 -29.62
N PHE A 526 -16.62 -25.66 -29.74
CA PHE A 526 -16.93 -27.02 -30.18
C PHE A 526 -16.56 -27.27 -31.65
N LEU A 527 -16.70 -26.28 -32.54
CA LEU A 527 -16.21 -26.37 -33.90
C LEU A 527 -14.68 -26.55 -33.97
N GLU A 528 -13.94 -25.79 -33.17
CA GLU A 528 -12.47 -25.93 -33.05
C GLU A 528 -12.09 -27.36 -32.57
N PHE A 529 -12.85 -27.91 -31.62
CA PHE A 529 -12.65 -29.29 -31.18
C PHE A 529 -12.91 -30.30 -32.31
N LEU A 530 -13.99 -30.10 -33.09
CA LEU A 530 -14.33 -30.99 -34.22
C LEU A 530 -13.31 -30.89 -35.36
N ASP A 531 -12.75 -29.73 -35.63
CA ASP A 531 -11.70 -29.55 -36.64
C ASP A 531 -10.44 -30.39 -36.32
N LEU A 532 -10.18 -30.63 -35.04
CA LEU A 532 -9.04 -31.42 -34.58
C LEU A 532 -9.35 -32.94 -34.52
N PHE A 533 -10.57 -33.31 -34.12
CA PHE A 533 -10.90 -34.69 -33.72
C PHE A 533 -12.14 -35.26 -34.41
N GLY A 534 -12.91 -34.43 -35.11
CA GLY A 534 -14.16 -34.83 -35.75
C GLY A 534 -13.97 -35.37 -37.17
N ASP A 535 -15.03 -35.98 -37.70
CA ASP A 535 -15.12 -36.31 -39.12
C ASP A 535 -15.85 -35.20 -39.90
N ALA A 536 -15.78 -35.26 -41.22
CA ALA A 536 -16.36 -34.26 -42.11
C ALA A 536 -17.90 -34.13 -41.94
N GLN A 537 -18.59 -35.19 -41.49
CA GLN A 537 -20.04 -35.16 -41.26
C GLN A 537 -20.37 -34.44 -39.95
N ALA A 538 -19.64 -34.70 -38.90
CA ALA A 538 -19.80 -34.02 -37.62
C ALA A 538 -19.50 -32.50 -37.73
N ILE A 539 -18.41 -32.13 -38.42
CA ILE A 539 -18.05 -30.73 -38.71
C ILE A 539 -19.20 -30.05 -39.45
N LYS A 540 -19.63 -30.63 -40.59
CA LYS A 540 -20.70 -30.07 -41.41
C LYS A 540 -22.02 -29.93 -40.65
N LYS A 541 -22.35 -30.87 -39.76
CA LYS A 541 -23.55 -30.81 -38.92
C LYS A 541 -23.47 -29.63 -37.97
N ALA A 542 -22.34 -29.47 -37.29
CA ALA A 542 -22.11 -28.39 -36.32
C ALA A 542 -22.06 -27.02 -37.00
N GLU A 543 -21.37 -26.88 -38.15
CA GLU A 543 -21.33 -25.63 -38.94
C GLU A 543 -22.74 -25.22 -39.40
N ASN A 544 -23.52 -26.12 -39.91
CA ASN A 544 -24.89 -25.84 -40.33
C ASN A 544 -25.76 -25.37 -39.15
N ARG A 545 -25.56 -25.95 -37.98
CA ARG A 545 -26.26 -25.57 -36.74
C ARG A 545 -25.82 -24.18 -36.30
N HIS A 546 -24.51 -23.93 -36.27
CA HIS A 546 -23.94 -22.60 -35.93
C HIS A 546 -24.46 -21.52 -36.87
N ALA A 547 -24.42 -21.74 -38.17
CA ALA A 547 -24.90 -20.79 -39.16
C ALA A 547 -26.39 -20.49 -39.00
N LYS A 548 -27.24 -21.50 -38.75
CA LYS A 548 -28.67 -21.30 -38.51
C LYS A 548 -28.98 -20.46 -37.29
N LEU A 549 -28.21 -20.60 -36.20
CA LEU A 549 -28.52 -19.97 -34.93
C LEU A 549 -27.91 -18.56 -34.85
N PHE A 550 -26.74 -18.31 -35.43
CA PHE A 550 -25.94 -17.11 -35.16
C PHE A 550 -25.69 -16.22 -36.38
N SER A 551 -25.88 -16.72 -37.65
CA SER A 551 -25.62 -15.87 -38.83
C SER A 551 -26.54 -14.64 -38.97
N HIS A 552 -27.76 -14.72 -38.42
CA HIS A 552 -28.70 -13.60 -38.43
C HIS A 552 -28.34 -12.47 -37.44
N GLN A 553 -27.58 -12.76 -36.41
CA GLN A 553 -27.17 -11.76 -35.42
C GLN A 553 -26.04 -10.84 -35.91
N LYS A 554 -25.13 -11.38 -36.75
CA LYS A 554 -24.04 -10.57 -37.36
C LYS A 554 -24.58 -9.50 -38.32
N SER A 555 -25.65 -9.81 -39.06
CA SER A 555 -26.26 -8.81 -39.96
C SER A 555 -26.92 -7.62 -39.25
N THR A 556 -27.48 -7.82 -38.05
CA THR A 556 -28.13 -6.76 -37.28
C THR A 556 -27.14 -5.89 -36.50
N SER A 557 -26.01 -6.44 -36.04
CA SER A 557 -24.98 -5.69 -35.35
C SER A 557 -24.11 -4.87 -36.31
N GLU A 558 -23.83 -5.38 -37.52
CA GLU A 558 -23.13 -4.66 -38.57
C GLU A 558 -23.99 -3.56 -39.20
N SER A 559 -25.30 -3.74 -39.34
CA SER A 559 -26.21 -2.71 -39.81
C SER A 559 -26.32 -1.52 -38.87
N ARG A 560 -26.18 -1.74 -37.55
CA ARG A 560 -26.13 -0.63 -36.55
C ARG A 560 -24.78 0.10 -36.55
N LYS A 561 -23.68 -0.54 -36.90
CA LYS A 561 -22.36 0.13 -37.01
C LYS A 561 -22.18 0.90 -38.33
N ARG A 562 -22.84 0.46 -39.43
CA ARG A 562 -22.73 1.15 -40.73
C ARG A 562 -23.51 2.46 -40.84
N GLY A 563 -24.38 2.79 -39.87
CA GLY A 563 -25.12 4.05 -39.83
C GLY A 563 -24.36 5.22 -39.23
N ALA A 564 -23.19 5.05 -38.65
CA ALA A 564 -22.45 6.12 -37.97
C ALA A 564 -21.08 6.47 -38.60
N ASP A 565 -20.52 5.64 -39.48
CA ASP A 565 -19.15 5.80 -39.98
C ASP A 565 -19.01 6.18 -41.46
N ASP A 566 -20.10 6.47 -42.18
CA ASP A 566 -20.05 6.66 -43.65
C ASP A 566 -19.70 8.10 -44.10
N PHE A 567 -19.11 8.92 -43.21
CA PHE A 567 -18.73 10.30 -43.58
C PHE A 567 -17.23 10.68 -43.45
N LEU A 568 -16.36 9.76 -43.01
CA LEU A 568 -14.91 10.08 -43.00
C LEU A 568 -14.05 8.82 -43.14
N SER A 569 -13.57 8.58 -44.29
CA SER A 569 -12.29 7.94 -44.66
C SER A 569 -12.33 6.88 -45.74
N SER A 570 -12.22 7.33 -46.95
CA SER A 570 -12.07 6.49 -48.15
C SER A 570 -10.61 6.13 -48.52
N ASP A 571 -9.58 6.43 -47.72
CA ASP A 571 -8.19 6.29 -48.23
C ASP A 571 -7.16 5.58 -47.32
N LYS A 572 -7.57 4.95 -46.20
CA LYS A 572 -6.63 4.19 -45.35
C LYS A 572 -6.82 2.67 -45.26
N ALA A 573 -7.82 2.11 -45.94
CA ALA A 573 -8.17 0.69 -45.83
C ALA A 573 -7.42 -0.25 -46.81
N LYS A 574 -6.51 0.22 -47.63
CA LYS A 574 -5.79 -0.61 -48.63
C LYS A 574 -4.42 -1.11 -48.20
N LEU A 575 -3.86 -0.66 -47.08
CA LEU A 575 -2.49 -1.05 -46.66
C LEU A 575 -2.44 -2.08 -45.54
N ALA A 576 -3.57 -2.46 -44.92
CA ALA A 576 -3.58 -3.37 -43.78
C ALA A 576 -3.87 -4.85 -44.11
N ARG A 577 -3.99 -5.22 -45.38
CA ARG A 577 -4.33 -6.59 -45.82
C ARG A 577 -3.13 -7.45 -46.22
N THR A 578 -1.90 -7.03 -46.05
CA THR A 578 -0.73 -7.76 -46.54
C THR A 578 0.16 -8.37 -45.45
N TYR A 579 -0.19 -8.26 -44.19
CA TYR A 579 0.62 -8.85 -43.10
C TYR A 579 -0.22 -9.59 -42.01
N ALA A 580 -1.24 -10.33 -42.41
CA ALA A 580 -1.96 -11.22 -41.50
C ALA A 580 -1.94 -12.66 -42.05
N GLY A 581 -0.76 -13.21 -42.15
CA GLY A 581 -0.57 -14.59 -42.64
C GLY A 581 0.52 -15.30 -41.86
N LEU A 582 0.39 -15.38 -40.54
CA LEU A 582 1.05 -16.39 -39.70
C LEU A 582 0.31 -16.44 -38.35
N SER A 583 -0.79 -17.15 -38.36
CA SER A 583 -1.51 -17.52 -37.16
C SER A 583 -0.70 -18.54 -36.40
N THR A 584 -0.16 -18.14 -35.26
CA THR A 584 0.25 -19.08 -34.22
C THR A 584 -1.01 -19.73 -33.66
N VAL A 585 -1.08 -21.03 -33.79
CA VAL A 585 -2.14 -21.91 -33.24
C VAL A 585 -2.20 -21.67 -31.73
N ALA A 586 -3.22 -20.96 -31.27
CA ALA A 586 -3.51 -20.83 -29.85
C ALA A 586 -4.03 -22.17 -29.33
N SER A 587 -3.27 -22.79 -28.46
CA SER A 587 -3.71 -24.05 -27.80
C SER A 587 -5.00 -23.77 -27.02
N PRO A 588 -5.94 -24.76 -26.97
CA PRO A 588 -7.21 -24.62 -26.22
C PRO A 588 -7.06 -24.27 -24.72
N VAL A 589 -5.86 -24.44 -24.18
CA VAL A 589 -5.51 -24.11 -22.79
C VAL A 589 -5.57 -22.61 -22.49
N GLN A 590 -5.43 -21.73 -23.49
CA GLN A 590 -5.46 -20.27 -23.28
C GLN A 590 -6.87 -19.67 -23.14
N SER A 591 -7.88 -20.27 -23.75
CA SER A 591 -9.25 -19.77 -23.63
C SER A 591 -9.88 -20.00 -22.25
N ILE A 592 -9.43 -21.02 -21.51
CA ILE A 592 -9.94 -21.31 -20.15
C ILE A 592 -9.33 -20.36 -19.10
N MET A 593 -8.16 -19.79 -19.36
CA MET A 593 -7.51 -18.84 -18.43
C MET A 593 -8.01 -17.39 -18.57
N GLY A 594 -8.66 -17.06 -19.67
CA GLY A 594 -9.20 -15.71 -19.93
C GLY A 594 -10.65 -15.47 -19.46
N ALA A 595 -11.35 -16.51 -19.01
CA ALA A 595 -12.79 -16.46 -18.77
C ALA A 595 -13.20 -16.25 -17.31
N TYR A 596 -12.25 -15.94 -16.40
CA TYR A 596 -12.63 -15.63 -15.03
C TYR A 596 -12.93 -14.14 -14.91
N PRO A 597 -14.18 -13.74 -14.67
CA PRO A 597 -14.46 -12.38 -14.26
C PRO A 597 -13.77 -12.17 -12.90
N ASN A 598 -12.90 -11.20 -12.83
CA ASN A 598 -12.32 -10.74 -11.60
C ASN A 598 -13.47 -10.40 -10.64
N ALA A 599 -13.57 -11.08 -9.52
CA ALA A 599 -14.63 -10.88 -8.52
C ALA A 599 -14.70 -9.43 -7.99
N GLN A 600 -13.67 -8.64 -8.26
CA GLN A 600 -13.63 -7.21 -7.96
C GLN A 600 -14.51 -6.35 -8.87
N GLN A 601 -14.91 -6.81 -10.06
CA GLN A 601 -15.76 -6.00 -10.94
C GLN A 601 -17.26 -6.09 -10.63
N GLN A 602 -17.71 -7.04 -9.85
CA GLN A 602 -19.13 -7.18 -9.51
C GLN A 602 -19.60 -6.21 -8.41
N LEU A 603 -18.71 -5.60 -7.64
CA LEU A 603 -19.09 -4.61 -6.62
C LEU A 603 -19.11 -3.15 -7.15
N VAL A 604 -18.71 -2.90 -8.40
CA VAL A 604 -18.65 -1.55 -8.99
C VAL A 604 -19.63 -1.35 -10.14
N ALA A 605 -20.36 -2.37 -10.57
CA ALA A 605 -21.29 -2.31 -11.70
C ALA A 605 -22.63 -1.59 -11.41
N GLY A 606 -22.62 -0.57 -10.56
CA GLY A 606 -23.80 0.27 -10.24
C GLY A 606 -23.81 1.67 -10.85
N TYR A 607 -22.73 2.14 -11.45
CA TYR A 607 -22.69 3.49 -12.06
C TYR A 607 -21.84 3.49 -13.33
N GLY A 608 -22.44 3.11 -14.44
CA GLY A 608 -21.88 3.30 -15.76
C GLY A 608 -22.10 4.76 -16.23
N PRO A 609 -21.10 5.41 -16.84
CA PRO A 609 -21.31 6.72 -17.45
C PRO A 609 -22.01 6.57 -18.79
N GLN A 610 -23.15 7.24 -18.94
CA GLN A 610 -23.76 7.45 -20.24
C GLN A 610 -22.95 8.50 -21.03
N PRO A 611 -22.76 8.32 -22.34
CA PRO A 611 -22.12 9.32 -23.18
C PRO A 611 -23.09 10.49 -23.42
N GLN A 612 -22.69 11.69 -23.02
CA GLN A 612 -23.43 12.91 -23.33
C GLN A 612 -23.18 13.33 -24.78
N GLY A 613 -24.25 13.27 -25.56
CA GLY A 613 -24.35 13.99 -26.83
C GLY A 613 -24.68 15.47 -26.57
N TRP A 614 -24.00 16.36 -27.26
CA TRP A 614 -24.23 17.79 -27.23
C TRP A 614 -25.57 18.17 -27.91
N SER A 615 -26.43 18.90 -27.20
CA SER A 615 -27.36 19.84 -27.83
C SER A 615 -27.64 20.99 -26.86
N GLN A 616 -27.49 22.21 -27.41
CA GLN A 616 -27.79 23.50 -26.77
C GLN A 616 -29.27 23.64 -26.44
N GLY A 617 -29.56 24.31 -25.34
CA GLY A 617 -30.85 24.95 -25.16
C GLY A 617 -31.32 25.08 -23.72
N VAL A 618 -31.27 26.33 -23.22
CA VAL A 618 -32.16 27.01 -22.27
C VAL A 618 -32.05 26.71 -20.78
N GLN A 619 -31.68 27.80 -20.11
CA GLN A 619 -31.74 28.12 -18.68
C GLN A 619 -33.03 27.65 -17.98
N THR A 620 -32.82 27.24 -16.76
CA THR A 620 -33.50 27.44 -15.48
C THR A 620 -33.65 26.14 -14.72
N GLN A 621 -33.01 26.13 -13.58
CA GLN A 621 -33.19 25.39 -12.34
C GLN A 621 -31.88 24.80 -11.80
N ALA A 622 -31.04 25.68 -11.28
CA ALA A 622 -29.85 25.32 -10.51
C ALA A 622 -29.95 25.85 -9.05
N HIS A 623 -30.98 25.41 -8.33
CA HIS A 623 -31.12 25.78 -6.91
C HIS A 623 -31.82 24.71 -6.08
N GLN A 624 -31.30 23.47 -6.09
CA GLN A 624 -31.81 22.50 -5.10
C GLN A 624 -30.83 21.36 -4.73
N TRP A 625 -29.53 21.50 -5.06
CA TRP A 625 -28.55 20.45 -4.71
C TRP A 625 -27.44 20.91 -3.74
N ASN A 626 -27.61 22.07 -3.10
CA ASN A 626 -26.57 22.62 -2.23
C ASN A 626 -26.87 22.54 -0.73
N ALA A 627 -27.97 21.90 -0.33
CA ALA A 627 -28.32 21.77 1.10
C ALA A 627 -27.84 20.48 1.78
N GLY A 628 -27.29 19.52 1.03
CA GLY A 628 -26.79 18.25 1.58
C GLY A 628 -25.29 18.23 1.96
N TYR A 629 -24.52 19.20 1.49
CA TYR A 629 -23.06 19.22 1.71
C TYR A 629 -22.60 20.13 2.85
N ALA A 630 -23.49 20.90 3.44
CA ALA A 630 -23.13 21.81 4.53
C ALA A 630 -22.92 21.12 5.90
N ALA A 631 -23.34 19.88 6.05
CA ALA A 631 -23.13 19.11 7.30
C ALA A 631 -21.76 18.44 7.38
N GLN A 632 -20.94 18.51 6.32
CA GLN A 632 -19.59 17.92 6.30
C GLN A 632 -18.47 18.92 6.58
N ALA A 633 -18.83 20.17 6.91
CA ALA A 633 -17.87 21.23 7.22
C ALA A 633 -17.19 21.11 8.61
N GLY A 634 -17.52 20.09 9.38
CA GLY A 634 -16.86 19.81 10.66
C GLY A 634 -15.45 19.21 10.54
N TYR A 635 -15.03 18.81 9.34
CA TYR A 635 -13.70 18.24 9.09
C TYR A 635 -12.63 19.29 8.74
N ALA A 636 -13.01 20.55 8.61
CA ALA A 636 -12.11 21.66 8.21
C ALA A 636 -11.24 22.23 9.35
N GLY A 637 -11.24 21.59 10.50
CA GLY A 637 -10.41 22.04 11.64
C GLY A 637 -9.02 21.41 11.71
N TYR A 638 -8.70 20.43 10.90
CA TYR A 638 -7.40 19.81 10.85
C TYR A 638 -6.58 20.39 9.72
N GLY A 639 -5.78 21.37 10.09
CA GLY A 639 -4.61 21.84 9.38
C GLY A 639 -4.80 21.97 7.89
N THR A 640 -5.24 23.13 7.48
CA THR A 640 -4.95 23.59 6.15
C THR A 640 -3.43 23.66 5.99
N TYR A 641 -2.79 22.53 5.76
CA TYR A 641 -1.56 22.54 5.01
C TYR A 641 -1.99 22.83 3.57
N GLY A 642 -2.28 24.10 3.34
CA GLY A 642 -2.52 24.60 2.01
C GLY A 642 -1.22 24.53 1.24
N TYR A 643 -1.08 23.54 0.39
CA TYR A 643 -0.17 23.65 -0.74
C TYR A 643 -0.62 24.87 -1.53
N PRO A 644 0.24 25.86 -1.77
CA PRO A 644 -0.11 26.99 -2.59
C PRO A 644 -0.34 26.51 -4.02
N ASN A 645 -1.58 26.64 -4.47
CA ASN A 645 -1.92 26.54 -5.87
C ASN A 645 -1.28 27.76 -6.58
N PRO A 646 -0.48 27.60 -7.64
CA PRO A 646 0.13 28.73 -8.32
C PRO A 646 -0.94 29.50 -9.11
N GLN A 647 -1.38 30.61 -8.56
CA GLN A 647 -1.99 31.67 -9.33
C GLN A 647 -1.21 32.98 -9.13
N PRO A 648 -1.09 33.84 -10.16
CA PRO A 648 -0.20 34.97 -10.14
C PRO A 648 -0.67 36.06 -9.18
N VAL A 649 0.24 36.54 -8.38
CA VAL A 649 -0.02 37.41 -7.26
C VAL A 649 0.21 38.88 -7.60
N ALA A 650 -0.67 39.72 -7.07
CA ALA A 650 -0.36 41.10 -6.79
C ALA A 650 0.02 41.21 -5.31
N SER A 651 1.10 41.91 -5.07
CA SER A 651 1.83 42.05 -3.82
C SER A 651 1.11 42.80 -2.69
N ALA A 652 1.14 42.26 -1.47
CA ALA A 652 1.26 43.01 -0.23
C ALA A 652 1.80 42.12 0.88
N PRO A 653 2.69 42.62 1.78
CA PRO A 653 3.29 41.79 2.82
C PRO A 653 2.34 41.66 4.00
N GLN A 654 1.76 40.49 4.17
CA GLN A 654 1.20 40.12 5.45
C GLN A 654 2.18 39.17 6.12
N GLN A 655 2.68 39.57 7.28
CA GLN A 655 3.27 38.67 8.23
C GLN A 655 2.29 37.52 8.47
N ALA A 656 2.61 36.36 7.94
CA ALA A 656 1.92 35.16 8.30
C ALA A 656 2.22 34.93 9.80
N ALA A 657 1.23 35.15 10.61
CA ALA A 657 1.22 34.58 11.93
C ALA A 657 1.27 33.05 11.71
N TYR A 658 2.43 32.49 11.98
CA TYR A 658 2.59 31.05 12.12
C TYR A 658 1.70 30.63 13.27
N GLY A 659 0.48 30.23 12.95
CA GLY A 659 -0.42 29.65 13.91
C GLY A 659 0.20 28.36 14.39
N ALA A 660 0.74 28.42 15.57
CA ALA A 660 1.04 27.37 16.49
C ALA A 660 0.96 25.95 15.88
N TYR A 661 1.99 25.61 15.17
CA TYR A 661 2.36 24.23 15.18
C TYR A 661 3.02 23.99 16.51
N PRO A 662 2.43 23.17 17.22
CA PRO A 662 3.05 22.74 18.37
C PRO A 662 4.18 21.90 18.01
N SER A 663 5.28 22.21 18.34
CA SER A 663 6.39 21.40 18.32
C SER A 663 6.48 20.65 19.52
N GLN A 664 6.78 19.60 19.36
CA GLN A 664 7.05 18.75 20.38
C GLN A 664 8.20 17.98 20.11
N THR A 665 8.76 17.64 20.88
CA THR A 665 9.96 17.09 20.87
C THR A 665 9.93 15.84 21.43
N TYR A 666 10.57 15.16 20.92
CA TYR A 666 10.88 13.91 21.24
C TYR A 666 12.26 13.67 21.07
N THR A 667 12.62 13.05 21.77
CA THR A 667 13.82 12.41 21.67
C THR A 667 13.60 11.01 21.75
N GLN A 668 14.01 10.34 20.93
CA GLN A 668 13.85 9.06 20.91
C GLN A 668 15.02 8.31 20.71
N PRO A 669 14.95 7.09 21.19
CA PRO A 669 15.85 6.06 20.78
C PRO A 669 15.81 5.99 19.28
N VAL A 670 16.94 5.97 18.70
CA VAL A 670 17.13 5.78 17.26
C VAL A 670 16.46 4.49 16.86
N PRO A 671 15.71 4.49 15.79
CA PRO A 671 15.20 3.25 15.23
C PRO A 671 16.36 2.31 14.95
N ALA A 672 16.09 1.06 15.06
CA ALA A 672 17.04 -0.04 14.87
C ALA A 672 17.62 -0.17 13.45
N PHE A 673 17.66 0.92 12.70
CA PHE A 673 18.20 0.96 11.34
C PHE A 673 19.60 1.56 11.23
N THR A 674 20.30 1.77 12.33
CA THR A 674 21.72 2.02 12.25
C THR A 674 22.45 0.71 11.95
N PRO A 675 23.23 0.64 10.88
CA PRO A 675 24.06 -0.52 10.64
C PRO A 675 24.98 -0.68 11.84
N ALA A 676 25.03 -1.88 12.39
CA ALA A 676 26.02 -2.23 13.42
C ALA A 676 27.41 -1.91 12.91
N PRO A 677 28.28 -1.32 13.71
CA PRO A 677 29.66 -1.14 13.32
C PRO A 677 30.24 -2.53 13.03
N GLN A 678 30.85 -2.67 11.86
CA GLN A 678 31.64 -3.84 11.51
C GLN A 678 32.79 -3.97 12.52
N THR A 679 32.64 -4.81 13.50
CA THR A 679 33.76 -5.30 14.27
C THR A 679 34.21 -6.62 13.66
N ALA A 680 35.41 -6.58 13.22
CA ALA A 680 36.13 -7.70 12.69
C ALA A 680 36.28 -8.86 13.69
N ALA A 681 36.47 -10.04 13.10
CA ALA A 681 37.07 -11.25 13.63
C ALA A 681 36.21 -12.17 14.49
N ALA A 682 35.94 -13.28 13.87
CA ALA A 682 35.64 -14.55 14.50
C ALA A 682 36.74 -15.03 15.44
N PRO A 683 36.41 -15.89 16.38
CA PRO A 683 37.04 -17.21 16.37
C PRO A 683 36.01 -18.36 16.36
N GLN A 684 36.48 -19.39 15.69
CA GLN A 684 35.92 -20.73 15.60
C GLN A 684 35.85 -21.48 16.93
N ALA A 685 35.01 -22.51 16.85
CA ALA A 685 34.98 -23.76 17.60
C ALA A 685 34.18 -23.76 18.90
N TYR A 686 33.32 -24.71 19.15
CA TYR A 686 33.48 -26.15 19.16
C TYR A 686 32.13 -26.89 19.22
N TYR A 687 32.12 -28.04 18.61
CA TYR A 687 31.16 -29.14 18.69
C TYR A 687 30.89 -29.66 20.10
N SER A 688 29.69 -30.08 20.34
CA SER A 688 29.18 -31.35 20.90
C SER A 688 27.75 -31.14 21.40
N GLY A 689 26.70 -31.88 21.11
CA GLY A 689 26.56 -33.29 20.97
C GLY A 689 25.57 -33.78 22.01
N TYR A 690 24.53 -34.52 21.57
CA TYR A 690 23.61 -35.34 22.36
C TYR A 690 22.52 -34.62 23.21
N TYR A 691 21.30 -34.81 23.05
CA TYR A 691 20.28 -35.89 22.87
C TYR A 691 19.01 -35.32 22.26
#